data_e6a82420cd7bf3aa80a1fcb2d45f12cd
#
_entry.id   e6a82420cd7bf3aa80a1fcb2d45f12cd
#
_cell.length_a   1.000
_cell.length_b   1.000
_cell.length_c   1.000
_cell.angle_alpha   90.00
_cell.angle_beta   90.00
_cell.angle_gamma   90.00
#
_symmetry.space_group_name_H-M   'P 1'
#
loop_
_entity.id
_entity.type
_entity.pdbx_description
1 polymer ?
#
loop_
_entity_poly.entity_id
_entity_poly.type
_entity_poly.pdbx_seq_one_letter_code
_entity_poly.pdbx_strand_id
1 'polypeptide(L)'
;MLGSLALCAALQAAPLLDDSAAPAADAWPSFVARASERHGAFGARCAAFLAEHRPPGDEALELALLEENLTVALAARGAFPWARDVSEELFLNDVLPYAVLDETRERWRAEMFARTVPLVLEAATLEEAAQRINERLFDVVDVHYNTGRKRPNASPSESIAQGRATCTGLTILMVDACRSVGIPARAAGVQQWHDDRGNHTWVEVWDGARWRFCGADEHDPAGLDRGWFTADAAKATAGDRAHAVWASSWRRDGGSFPLAWAPDSARVGAVEVTSRYARATADAELEMLGDDGAALGEEAAGRLVQELWSERRVALAEELRAEDESDAFVVGEHTLRVKERRFGDAPEGARSLWISMHGGGGAPPELNDRQWDNQIRLYEPAEGFYVAPRAPTNTWNLWHQAHIDPLFDRLIASYVTRHGVDPNRVYLMGYSAGGDGVYQLAPRLADRFAAAAMMAGHPNETRPDGLRNLPFRLFMGGDDAAYDRNKKAADWKAELTRLRDADPSGYPHEVTIYPGKGHWMDGEDREALPWMAERARDPWPSKVVWLQDDVRRTRFYWLELVEPGDGADRARVVAEVVGQTIAVGAEGLDRIALRLRDTLIDLDREIVVTFGGAEVFRGTVPRTRAAIEASLEGRADPWSAATARLVVERP
;
A
#
# COMPACT_ATOMS: atom_id res chain seq x y z
N MET A 1 14.20 -0.78 31.52
CA MET A 1 13.24 -0.92 32.65
C MET A 1 13.70 -0.24 33.97
N LEU A 2 14.84 -0.56 34.57
CA LEU A 2 15.26 0.08 35.81
C LEU A 2 15.56 1.59 35.69
N GLY A 3 15.98 2.08 34.54
CA GLY A 3 16.30 3.50 34.32
C GLY A 3 15.06 4.41 34.26
N SER A 4 13.93 3.96 33.71
CA SER A 4 12.71 4.77 33.59
C SER A 4 11.95 4.90 34.89
N LEU A 5 11.95 3.86 35.75
CA LEU A 5 11.38 3.93 37.10
C LEU A 5 12.23 4.78 38.03
N ALA A 6 13.56 4.72 37.91
CA ALA A 6 14.48 5.60 38.65
C ALA A 6 14.32 7.06 38.20
N LEU A 7 13.98 7.34 36.94
CA LEU A 7 13.75 8.68 36.43
C LEU A 7 12.41 9.25 36.93
N CYS A 8 11.35 8.45 37.01
CA CYS A 8 10.09 8.85 37.64
C CYS A 8 10.30 9.24 39.13
N ALA A 9 11.10 8.45 39.88
CA ALA A 9 11.44 8.75 41.27
C ALA A 9 12.33 10.01 41.40
N ALA A 10 13.25 10.22 40.46
CA ALA A 10 14.12 11.41 40.42
C ALA A 10 13.37 12.70 40.06
N LEU A 11 12.39 12.63 39.15
CA LEU A 11 11.55 13.79 38.79
C LEU A 11 10.52 14.13 39.87
N GLN A 12 10.04 13.14 40.65
CA GLN A 12 9.22 13.36 41.84
C GLN A 12 10.03 13.89 43.04
N ALA A 13 11.33 13.64 43.04
CA ALA A 13 12.25 14.08 44.11
C ALA A 13 12.99 15.40 43.75
N ALA A 14 12.78 15.96 42.56
CA ALA A 14 13.33 17.28 42.22
C ALA A 14 12.75 18.31 43.21
N PRO A 15 13.55 19.12 43.88
CA PRO A 15 13.03 20.09 44.83
C PRO A 15 12.09 21.04 44.09
N LEU A 16 10.83 21.06 44.52
CA LEU A 16 9.89 22.11 44.16
C LEU A 16 10.55 23.43 44.49
N LEU A 17 10.75 24.28 43.51
CA LEU A 17 11.34 25.59 43.68
C LEU A 17 10.55 26.38 44.70
N ASP A 18 11.26 27.10 45.55
CA ASP A 18 10.71 27.98 46.56
C ASP A 18 9.74 29.00 45.93
N ASP A 19 8.48 28.86 46.23
CA ASP A 19 7.34 29.67 45.69
C ASP A 19 7.34 31.12 46.20
N SER A 20 8.40 31.56 46.87
CA SER A 20 8.48 32.87 47.52
C SER A 20 8.94 34.03 46.64
N ALA A 21 9.14 33.84 45.34
CA ALA A 21 9.49 34.93 44.44
C ALA A 21 8.25 35.64 43.92
N ALA A 22 8.08 36.93 44.25
CA ALA A 22 7.08 37.83 43.66
C ALA A 22 7.07 37.75 42.15
N PRO A 23 5.91 37.97 41.45
CA PRO A 23 5.84 37.92 39.99
C PRO A 23 6.84 38.92 39.42
N ALA A 24 7.92 38.42 38.83
CA ALA A 24 8.86 39.27 38.12
C ALA A 24 8.16 39.78 36.84
N ALA A 25 8.27 41.06 36.58
CA ALA A 25 7.61 41.74 35.46
C ALA A 25 8.01 41.14 34.07
N ASP A 26 9.03 40.29 34.01
CA ASP A 26 9.43 39.53 32.83
C ASP A 26 10.20 38.25 33.24
N ALA A 27 9.54 37.11 33.25
CA ALA A 27 10.14 35.82 33.58
C ALA A 27 11.01 35.25 32.44
N TRP A 28 10.81 35.69 31.21
CA TRP A 28 11.43 35.12 30.01
C TRP A 28 12.95 35.29 29.94
N PRO A 29 13.56 36.49 30.20
CA PRO A 29 15.02 36.62 30.26
C PRO A 29 15.66 35.74 31.33
N SER A 30 15.02 35.66 32.51
CA SER A 30 15.49 34.78 33.58
C SER A 30 15.41 33.31 33.21
N PHE A 31 14.35 32.89 32.51
CA PHE A 31 14.17 31.54 32.01
C PHE A 31 15.29 31.17 31.02
N VAL A 32 15.56 32.01 30.00
CA VAL A 32 16.63 31.76 29.01
C VAL A 32 18.00 31.65 29.66
N ALA A 33 18.32 32.53 30.63
CA ALA A 33 19.57 32.48 31.34
C ALA A 33 19.76 31.18 32.16
N ARG A 34 18.73 30.79 32.94
CA ARG A 34 18.75 29.58 33.76
C ARG A 34 18.75 28.29 32.92
N ALA A 35 18.07 28.29 31.77
CA ALA A 35 18.06 27.16 30.85
C ALA A 35 19.49 26.85 30.35
N SER A 36 20.28 27.88 30.04
CA SER A 36 21.69 27.71 29.67
C SER A 36 22.54 27.12 30.80
N GLU A 37 22.36 27.61 32.03
CA GLU A 37 23.11 27.14 33.21
C GLU A 37 22.80 25.68 33.56
N ARG A 38 21.52 25.28 33.50
CA ARG A 38 21.05 23.95 33.93
C ARG A 38 21.17 22.88 32.87
N HIS A 39 20.93 23.25 31.62
CA HIS A 39 20.77 22.30 30.50
C HIS A 39 21.75 22.54 29.32
N GLY A 40 22.73 23.44 29.51
CA GLY A 40 23.76 23.74 28.53
C GLY A 40 23.22 24.38 27.24
N ALA A 41 24.00 24.30 26.18
CA ALA A 41 23.69 24.96 24.92
C ALA A 41 22.34 24.53 24.27
N PHE A 42 21.95 23.27 24.42
CA PHE A 42 20.68 22.79 23.88
C PHE A 42 19.50 23.36 24.68
N GLY A 43 19.59 23.37 26.01
CA GLY A 43 18.56 24.01 26.83
C GLY A 43 18.41 25.51 26.55
N ALA A 44 19.51 26.20 26.28
CA ALA A 44 19.48 27.62 25.86
C ALA A 44 18.72 27.80 24.55
N ARG A 45 18.95 26.95 23.53
CA ARG A 45 18.20 27.00 22.26
C ARG A 45 16.72 26.71 22.45
N CYS A 46 16.37 25.73 23.27
CA CYS A 46 14.98 25.42 23.62
C CYS A 46 14.26 26.60 24.24
N ALA A 47 14.89 27.25 25.24
CA ALA A 47 14.30 28.40 25.91
C ALA A 47 14.20 29.63 24.99
N ALA A 48 15.21 29.86 24.16
CA ALA A 48 15.19 30.92 23.14
C ALA A 48 14.04 30.72 22.12
N PHE A 49 13.86 29.48 21.64
CA PHE A 49 12.78 29.14 20.73
C PHE A 49 11.40 29.40 21.33
N LEU A 50 11.17 28.95 22.57
CA LEU A 50 9.91 29.23 23.26
C LEU A 50 9.66 30.73 23.47
N ALA A 51 10.70 31.50 23.79
CA ALA A 51 10.60 32.94 24.00
C ALA A 51 10.31 33.70 22.68
N GLU A 52 10.96 33.30 21.57
CA GLU A 52 10.80 33.87 20.25
C GLU A 52 9.39 33.67 19.69
N HIS A 53 8.86 32.43 19.83
CA HIS A 53 7.58 32.04 19.23
C HIS A 53 6.41 32.04 20.22
N ARG A 54 6.56 32.63 21.41
CA ARG A 54 5.49 32.65 22.42
C ARG A 54 4.20 33.28 21.88
N PRO A 55 3.04 32.69 22.20
CA PRO A 55 1.75 33.26 21.81
C PRO A 55 1.50 34.63 22.46
N PRO A 56 0.78 35.52 21.79
CA PRO A 56 0.29 36.77 22.40
C PRO A 56 -0.53 36.47 23.67
N GLY A 57 -0.27 37.18 24.75
CA GLY A 57 -0.89 36.99 26.05
C GLY A 57 -0.11 36.06 27.00
N ASP A 58 0.99 35.45 26.54
CA ASP A 58 1.86 34.59 27.37
C ASP A 58 3.11 35.31 27.89
N GLU A 59 3.09 36.65 27.89
CA GLU A 59 4.21 37.49 28.38
C GLU A 59 4.45 37.35 29.88
N ALA A 60 3.40 37.08 30.64
CA ALA A 60 3.42 37.05 32.11
C ALA A 60 3.33 35.64 32.71
N LEU A 61 3.85 34.62 31.99
CA LEU A 61 3.89 33.27 32.51
C LEU A 61 4.85 33.13 33.71
N GLU A 62 4.48 32.27 34.64
CA GLU A 62 5.32 31.94 35.80
C GLU A 62 6.61 31.25 35.37
N LEU A 63 7.75 31.66 35.95
CA LEU A 63 9.05 31.03 35.69
C LEU A 63 9.01 29.53 35.98
N ALA A 64 8.34 29.12 37.05
CA ALA A 64 8.21 27.71 37.46
C ALA A 64 7.53 26.85 36.39
N LEU A 65 6.53 27.38 35.65
CA LEU A 65 5.88 26.69 34.55
C LEU A 65 6.88 26.44 33.41
N LEU A 66 7.64 27.46 33.02
CA LEU A 66 8.59 27.38 31.91
C LEU A 66 9.75 26.43 32.23
N GLU A 67 10.29 26.49 33.46
CA GLU A 67 11.38 25.63 33.93
C GLU A 67 10.95 24.17 34.03
N GLU A 68 9.77 23.89 34.58
CA GLU A 68 9.24 22.52 34.66
C GLU A 68 9.03 21.95 33.25
N ASN A 69 8.37 22.71 32.36
CA ASN A 69 8.12 22.31 31.00
C ASN A 69 9.43 21.89 30.28
N LEU A 70 10.45 22.75 30.33
CA LEU A 70 11.75 22.47 29.70
C LEU A 70 12.44 21.26 30.33
N THR A 71 12.50 21.20 31.65
CA THR A 71 13.22 20.15 32.37
C THR A 71 12.62 18.77 32.07
N VAL A 72 11.30 18.63 32.12
CA VAL A 72 10.61 17.36 31.86
C VAL A 72 10.70 16.97 30.39
N ALA A 73 10.59 17.93 29.45
CA ALA A 73 10.74 17.65 28.03
C ALA A 73 12.15 17.12 27.69
N LEU A 74 13.19 17.72 28.26
CA LEU A 74 14.58 17.26 28.07
C LEU A 74 14.84 15.90 28.74
N ALA A 75 14.24 15.66 29.90
CA ALA A 75 14.31 14.37 30.57
C ALA A 75 13.64 13.26 29.73
N ALA A 76 12.47 13.50 29.18
CA ALA A 76 11.78 12.58 28.29
C ALA A 76 12.62 12.27 27.04
N ARG A 77 13.23 13.30 26.41
CA ARG A 77 14.14 13.11 25.28
C ARG A 77 15.31 12.19 25.61
N GLY A 78 15.85 12.27 26.82
CA GLY A 78 16.94 11.40 27.27
C GLY A 78 16.50 9.98 27.67
N ALA A 79 15.24 9.80 28.07
CA ALA A 79 14.74 8.56 28.66
C ALA A 79 14.30 7.53 27.63
N PHE A 80 13.60 7.96 26.57
CA PHE A 80 13.00 7.05 25.59
C PHE A 80 13.86 6.92 24.34
N PRO A 81 14.07 5.70 23.81
CA PRO A 81 14.84 5.49 22.59
C PRO A 81 14.30 6.32 21.42
N TRP A 82 13.01 6.25 21.16
CA TRP A 82 12.36 6.99 20.09
C TRP A 82 12.49 8.51 20.20
N ALA A 83 12.49 9.06 21.42
CA ALA A 83 12.58 10.50 21.63
C ALA A 83 13.98 11.07 21.36
N ARG A 84 15.03 10.23 21.44
CA ARG A 84 16.42 10.63 21.12
C ARG A 84 16.60 10.88 19.64
N ASP A 85 15.92 10.12 18.79
CA ASP A 85 16.05 10.15 17.33
C ASP A 85 15.18 11.25 16.70
N VAL A 86 14.28 11.87 17.47
CA VAL A 86 13.49 13.03 17.03
C VAL A 86 14.44 14.19 16.68
N SER A 87 14.28 14.76 15.48
CA SER A 87 15.07 15.90 15.03
C SER A 87 14.93 17.10 15.97
N GLU A 88 15.93 17.99 15.99
CA GLU A 88 15.85 19.21 16.83
C GLU A 88 14.63 20.07 16.42
N GLU A 89 14.34 20.14 15.14
CA GLU A 89 13.22 20.91 14.60
C GLU A 89 11.86 20.42 15.10
N LEU A 90 11.59 19.12 14.98
CA LEU A 90 10.36 18.51 15.49
C LEU A 90 10.28 18.60 17.02
N PHE A 91 11.40 18.40 17.71
CA PHE A 91 11.42 18.54 19.16
C PHE A 91 11.02 19.95 19.59
N LEU A 92 11.59 20.97 19.00
CA LEU A 92 11.31 22.38 19.33
C LEU A 92 9.86 22.74 19.06
N ASN A 93 9.31 22.35 17.89
CA ASN A 93 7.98 22.78 17.47
C ASN A 93 6.84 21.92 18.02
N ASP A 94 7.03 20.60 18.18
CA ASP A 94 5.95 19.64 18.38
C ASP A 94 6.07 18.77 19.65
N VAL A 95 7.18 18.89 20.42
CA VAL A 95 7.37 18.24 21.71
C VAL A 95 7.50 19.25 22.83
N LEU A 96 8.36 20.25 22.67
CA LEU A 96 8.74 21.23 23.68
C LEU A 96 7.63 22.20 24.11
N PRO A 97 6.67 22.62 23.24
CA PRO A 97 5.67 23.62 23.60
C PRO A 97 4.89 23.26 24.88
N TYR A 98 4.61 24.29 25.70
CA TYR A 98 3.88 24.17 26.96
C TYR A 98 2.35 24.25 26.79
N ALA A 99 1.86 24.35 25.58
CA ALA A 99 0.46 24.38 25.24
C ALA A 99 0.22 23.83 23.83
N VAL A 100 -1.01 23.44 23.54
CA VAL A 100 -1.45 22.87 22.26
C VAL A 100 -2.19 23.91 21.41
N LEU A 101 -3.17 24.58 22.03
CA LEU A 101 -3.98 25.64 21.41
C LEU A 101 -4.00 26.88 22.32
N ASP A 102 -5.20 27.37 22.66
CA ASP A 102 -5.41 28.54 23.52
C ASP A 102 -6.01 28.20 24.89
N GLU A 103 -5.83 26.95 25.34
CA GLU A 103 -6.25 26.47 26.66
C GLU A 103 -5.55 27.23 27.81
N THR A 104 -6.07 27.09 29.02
CA THR A 104 -5.45 27.64 30.23
C THR A 104 -4.01 27.14 30.36
N ARG A 105 -3.05 28.08 30.56
CA ARG A 105 -1.65 27.74 30.79
C ARG A 105 -1.50 27.22 32.21
N GLU A 106 -0.96 26.00 32.33
CA GLU A 106 -0.78 25.31 33.61
C GLU A 106 0.44 24.39 33.59
N ARG A 107 0.87 23.95 34.76
CA ARG A 107 1.99 23.02 34.94
C ARG A 107 1.52 21.57 34.75
N TRP A 108 1.19 21.19 33.53
CA TRP A 108 0.62 19.89 33.21
C TRP A 108 1.66 18.78 32.98
N ARG A 109 2.89 19.16 32.54
CA ARG A 109 3.80 18.20 31.91
C ARG A 109 4.32 17.14 32.88
N ALA A 110 4.68 17.49 34.11
CA ALA A 110 5.20 16.53 35.10
C ALA A 110 4.12 15.51 35.51
N GLU A 111 2.88 15.96 35.72
CA GLU A 111 1.78 15.08 36.07
C GLU A 111 1.41 14.17 34.90
N MET A 112 1.34 14.70 33.68
CA MET A 112 1.03 13.93 32.49
C MET A 112 2.15 12.90 32.21
N PHE A 113 3.41 13.26 32.37
CA PHE A 113 4.53 12.33 32.28
C PHE A 113 4.35 11.13 33.23
N ALA A 114 4.04 11.40 34.51
CA ALA A 114 3.83 10.34 35.51
C ALA A 114 2.68 9.39 35.14
N ARG A 115 1.60 9.91 34.53
CA ARG A 115 0.44 9.12 34.09
C ARG A 115 0.72 8.33 32.78
N THR A 116 1.51 8.91 31.87
CA THR A 116 1.75 8.35 30.54
C THR A 116 2.87 7.31 30.50
N VAL A 117 3.93 7.48 31.30
CA VAL A 117 5.06 6.55 31.34
C VAL A 117 4.64 5.08 31.51
N PRO A 118 3.74 4.71 32.44
CA PRO A 118 3.31 3.31 32.57
C PRO A 118 2.65 2.73 31.33
N LEU A 119 2.04 3.58 30.50
CA LEU A 119 1.32 3.15 29.29
C LEU A 119 2.27 2.75 28.16
N VAL A 120 3.45 3.39 28.12
CA VAL A 120 4.40 3.28 26.99
C VAL A 120 5.68 2.49 27.31
N LEU A 121 5.82 1.94 28.52
CA LEU A 121 7.06 1.24 28.95
C LEU A 121 7.49 0.09 28.06
N GLU A 122 6.53 -0.58 27.43
CA GLU A 122 6.76 -1.75 26.57
C GLU A 122 6.70 -1.39 25.08
N ALA A 123 6.48 -0.14 24.72
CA ALA A 123 6.45 0.27 23.33
C ALA A 123 7.86 0.30 22.73
N ALA A 124 8.01 -0.22 21.53
CA ALA A 124 9.27 -0.24 20.79
C ALA A 124 9.41 0.96 19.85
N THR A 125 8.30 1.49 19.35
CA THR A 125 8.26 2.58 18.36
C THR A 125 7.41 3.76 18.81
N LEU A 126 7.56 4.90 18.12
CA LEU A 126 6.72 6.09 18.34
C LEU A 126 5.23 5.77 18.09
N GLU A 127 4.93 5.06 17.02
CA GLU A 127 3.55 4.67 16.66
C GLU A 127 2.93 3.79 17.74
N GLU A 128 3.64 2.74 18.16
CA GLU A 128 3.15 1.85 19.22
C GLU A 128 2.90 2.61 20.53
N ALA A 129 3.80 3.54 20.89
CA ALA A 129 3.63 4.36 22.08
C ALA A 129 2.40 5.28 21.97
N ALA A 130 2.18 5.92 20.82
CA ALA A 130 1.01 6.78 20.57
C ALA A 130 -0.30 5.98 20.61
N GLN A 131 -0.32 4.78 20.00
CA GLN A 131 -1.48 3.88 20.03
C GLN A 131 -1.83 3.43 21.44
N ARG A 132 -0.86 3.05 22.25
CA ARG A 132 -1.06 2.67 23.66
C ARG A 132 -1.57 3.85 24.52
N ILE A 133 -1.13 5.07 24.21
CA ILE A 133 -1.65 6.27 24.87
C ILE A 133 -3.13 6.43 24.50
N ASN A 134 -3.50 6.38 23.23
CA ASN A 134 -4.88 6.54 22.81
C ASN A 134 -5.80 5.43 23.35
N GLU A 135 -5.31 4.19 23.42
CA GLU A 135 -6.05 3.03 23.96
C GLU A 135 -6.41 3.18 25.45
N ARG A 136 -5.54 3.82 26.26
CA ARG A 136 -5.59 3.67 27.74
C ARG A 136 -5.65 4.98 28.51
N LEU A 137 -5.20 6.10 27.93
CA LEU A 137 -5.07 7.35 28.66
C LEU A 137 -6.40 7.81 29.23
N PHE A 138 -7.46 7.76 28.42
CA PHE A 138 -8.76 8.33 28.76
C PHE A 138 -9.43 7.58 29.90
N ASP A 139 -9.26 6.26 29.97
CA ASP A 139 -9.66 5.46 31.14
C ASP A 139 -8.83 5.79 32.40
N VAL A 140 -7.52 6.00 32.23
CA VAL A 140 -6.63 6.34 33.36
C VAL A 140 -6.95 7.70 33.99
N VAL A 141 -7.39 8.67 33.15
CA VAL A 141 -7.75 10.01 33.64
C VAL A 141 -9.25 10.19 33.88
N ASP A 142 -10.08 9.19 33.55
CA ASP A 142 -11.55 9.18 33.64
C ASP A 142 -12.17 10.37 32.89
N VAL A 143 -11.75 10.59 31.63
CA VAL A 143 -12.22 11.70 30.78
C VAL A 143 -12.64 11.16 29.43
N HIS A 144 -13.93 11.28 29.12
CA HIS A 144 -14.51 10.84 27.85
C HIS A 144 -15.32 11.92 27.15
N TYR A 145 -15.66 11.67 25.88
CA TYR A 145 -16.41 12.63 25.08
C TYR A 145 -17.76 12.99 25.70
N ASN A 146 -17.97 14.28 25.95
CA ASN A 146 -19.26 14.78 26.43
C ASN A 146 -19.41 16.27 26.12
N THR A 147 -20.52 16.63 25.51
CA THR A 147 -20.84 18.04 25.16
C THR A 147 -21.18 18.92 26.36
N GLY A 148 -21.45 18.36 27.54
CA GLY A 148 -21.73 19.09 28.78
C GLY A 148 -20.48 19.68 29.47
N ARG A 149 -19.37 19.87 28.74
CA ARG A 149 -18.14 20.53 29.23
C ARG A 149 -18.34 22.01 29.46
N LYS A 150 -17.48 22.62 30.28
CA LYS A 150 -17.55 24.07 30.57
C LYS A 150 -17.09 24.94 29.39
N ARG A 151 -16.03 24.47 28.67
CA ARG A 151 -15.47 25.19 27.51
C ARG A 151 -14.86 24.18 26.51
N PRO A 152 -14.79 24.50 25.21
CA PRO A 152 -14.29 23.55 24.21
C PRO A 152 -12.80 23.22 24.36
N ASN A 153 -11.97 24.21 24.70
CA ASN A 153 -10.52 24.17 24.86
C ASN A 153 -10.10 24.04 26.34
N ALA A 154 -10.74 23.11 27.07
CA ALA A 154 -10.35 22.85 28.45
C ALA A 154 -8.92 22.30 28.53
N SER A 155 -8.15 22.83 29.52
CA SER A 155 -6.80 22.33 29.80
C SER A 155 -6.84 20.91 30.39
N PRO A 156 -5.71 20.21 30.51
CA PRO A 156 -5.65 18.88 31.13
C PRO A 156 -6.31 18.84 32.52
N SER A 157 -5.96 19.77 33.44
CA SER A 157 -6.55 19.77 34.78
C SER A 157 -8.04 20.10 34.76
N GLU A 158 -8.49 21.00 33.90
CA GLU A 158 -9.92 21.33 33.73
C GLU A 158 -10.73 20.15 33.20
N SER A 159 -10.16 19.38 32.25
CA SER A 159 -10.77 18.18 31.68
C SER A 159 -10.89 17.07 32.72
N ILE A 160 -9.80 16.78 33.43
CA ILE A 160 -9.75 15.77 34.50
C ILE A 160 -10.71 16.15 35.63
N ALA A 161 -10.71 17.41 36.11
CA ALA A 161 -11.56 17.84 37.20
C ALA A 161 -13.07 17.75 36.89
N GLN A 162 -13.47 17.80 35.63
CA GLN A 162 -14.87 17.67 35.23
C GLN A 162 -15.25 16.28 34.70
N GLY A 163 -14.27 15.37 34.50
CA GLY A 163 -14.46 14.01 33.97
C GLY A 163 -15.01 13.98 32.55
N ARG A 164 -14.81 15.05 31.75
CA ARG A 164 -15.38 15.15 30.41
C ARG A 164 -14.71 16.21 29.56
N ALA A 165 -14.66 15.98 28.26
CA ALA A 165 -14.21 16.95 27.27
C ALA A 165 -14.93 16.72 25.93
N THR A 166 -14.85 17.68 24.99
CA THR A 166 -15.20 17.44 23.59
C THR A 166 -13.93 17.17 22.77
N CYS A 167 -14.07 16.94 21.48
CA CYS A 167 -12.95 16.61 20.59
C CYS A 167 -11.70 17.47 20.84
N THR A 168 -11.84 18.77 21.01
CA THR A 168 -10.71 19.67 21.27
C THR A 168 -10.03 19.42 22.62
N GLY A 169 -10.79 19.27 23.72
CA GLY A 169 -10.21 19.00 25.03
C GLY A 169 -9.57 17.60 25.12
N LEU A 170 -10.17 16.59 24.48
CA LEU A 170 -9.57 15.26 24.34
C LEU A 170 -8.27 15.32 23.51
N THR A 171 -8.27 16.09 22.42
CA THR A 171 -7.08 16.33 21.61
C THR A 171 -5.95 16.97 22.42
N ILE A 172 -6.25 18.01 23.22
CA ILE A 172 -5.26 18.66 24.09
C ILE A 172 -4.68 17.64 25.07
N LEU A 173 -5.50 16.84 25.74
CA LEU A 173 -5.06 15.79 26.66
C LEU A 173 -4.09 14.78 25.99
N MET A 174 -4.47 14.30 24.80
CA MET A 174 -3.67 13.30 24.11
C MET A 174 -2.35 13.89 23.57
N VAL A 175 -2.36 15.09 23.02
CA VAL A 175 -1.15 15.77 22.55
C VAL A 175 -0.20 16.02 23.71
N ASP A 176 -0.70 16.47 24.87
CA ASP A 176 0.12 16.69 26.06
C ASP A 176 0.69 15.38 26.62
N ALA A 177 -0.07 14.28 26.58
CA ALA A 177 0.42 12.96 26.95
C ALA A 177 1.54 12.50 26.01
N CYS A 178 1.37 12.59 24.71
CA CYS A 178 2.40 12.27 23.71
C CYS A 178 3.67 13.12 23.93
N ARG A 179 3.52 14.44 24.04
CA ARG A 179 4.64 15.37 24.27
C ARG A 179 5.35 15.10 25.58
N SER A 180 4.62 14.66 26.62
CA SER A 180 5.21 14.36 27.92
C SER A 180 6.26 13.24 27.86
N VAL A 181 6.10 12.27 26.98
CA VAL A 181 7.03 11.14 26.78
C VAL A 181 7.89 11.28 25.50
N GLY A 182 7.95 12.50 24.96
CA GLY A 182 8.85 12.84 23.85
C GLY A 182 8.37 12.46 22.46
N ILE A 183 7.07 12.18 22.28
CA ILE A 183 6.45 11.93 20.98
C ILE A 183 6.02 13.27 20.38
N PRO A 184 6.49 13.67 19.17
CA PRO A 184 5.98 14.85 18.51
C PRO A 184 4.50 14.68 18.19
N ALA A 185 3.67 15.62 18.69
CA ALA A 185 2.23 15.59 18.50
C ALA A 185 1.66 17.01 18.43
N ARG A 186 0.54 17.17 17.69
CA ARG A 186 -0.11 18.45 17.51
C ARG A 186 -1.62 18.29 17.27
N ALA A 187 -2.39 19.36 17.50
CA ALA A 187 -3.78 19.37 17.14
C ALA A 187 -3.93 19.63 15.64
N ALA A 188 -4.81 18.90 14.98
CA ALA A 188 -5.28 19.18 13.64
C ALA A 188 -6.80 19.33 13.65
N GLY A 189 -7.38 20.07 12.69
CA GLY A 189 -8.81 20.26 12.65
C GLY A 189 -9.31 21.21 11.58
N VAL A 190 -10.63 21.27 11.46
CA VAL A 190 -11.39 22.19 10.61
C VAL A 190 -12.25 23.10 11.47
N GLN A 191 -12.37 24.36 11.10
CA GLN A 191 -13.31 25.29 11.75
C GLN A 191 -14.75 24.95 11.38
N GLN A 192 -14.97 24.59 10.13
CA GLN A 192 -16.23 24.14 9.56
C GLN A 192 -15.98 22.98 8.61
N TRP A 193 -16.83 21.96 8.66
CA TRP A 193 -16.86 20.94 7.63
C TRP A 193 -17.29 21.52 6.29
N HIS A 194 -16.97 20.85 5.21
CA HIS A 194 -17.32 21.23 3.84
C HIS A 194 -18.83 21.51 3.61
N ASP A 195 -19.69 21.03 4.49
CA ASP A 195 -21.15 21.16 4.47
C ASP A 195 -21.70 22.04 5.62
N ASP A 196 -20.85 22.84 6.27
CA ASP A 196 -21.16 23.78 7.35
C ASP A 196 -21.79 23.18 8.62
N ARG A 197 -21.72 21.86 8.80
CA ARG A 197 -22.34 21.18 9.98
C ARG A 197 -21.53 21.30 11.28
N GLY A 198 -20.52 22.14 11.34
CA GLY A 198 -19.71 22.42 12.53
C GLY A 198 -18.23 22.06 12.35
N ASN A 199 -17.50 22.05 13.46
CA ASN A 199 -16.05 21.84 13.51
C ASN A 199 -15.67 20.46 14.05
N HIS A 200 -14.42 20.08 13.82
CA HIS A 200 -13.79 18.94 14.50
C HIS A 200 -12.31 19.19 14.73
N THR A 201 -11.78 18.58 15.80
CA THR A 201 -10.36 18.62 16.16
C THR A 201 -9.89 17.21 16.52
N TRP A 202 -8.72 16.81 16.04
CA TRP A 202 -8.11 15.51 16.25
C TRP A 202 -6.60 15.64 16.46
N VAL A 203 -5.89 14.53 16.62
CA VAL A 203 -4.46 14.50 16.88
C VAL A 203 -3.68 14.11 15.63
N GLU A 204 -2.63 14.84 15.31
CA GLU A 204 -1.53 14.35 14.48
C GLU A 204 -0.34 13.97 15.37
N VAL A 205 0.24 12.78 15.14
CA VAL A 205 1.45 12.27 15.78
C VAL A 205 2.51 11.96 14.74
N TRP A 206 3.78 12.20 15.07
CA TRP A 206 4.90 11.77 14.25
C TRP A 206 5.25 10.32 14.56
N ASP A 207 5.27 9.43 13.55
CA ASP A 207 5.52 8.00 13.72
C ASP A 207 7.01 7.60 13.65
N GLY A 208 7.87 8.56 13.37
CA GLY A 208 9.31 8.37 13.11
C GLY A 208 9.70 8.78 11.70
N ALA A 209 8.72 8.80 10.78
CA ALA A 209 8.90 9.10 9.38
C ALA A 209 7.95 10.23 8.91
N ARG A 210 6.67 10.17 9.28
CA ARG A 210 5.64 11.11 8.81
C ARG A 210 4.62 11.47 9.89
N TRP A 211 3.81 12.47 9.59
CA TRP A 211 2.64 12.79 10.39
C TRP A 211 1.49 11.84 10.09
N ARG A 212 0.98 11.18 11.13
CA ARG A 212 -0.17 10.29 11.12
C ARG A 212 -1.26 10.88 12.00
N PHE A 213 -2.53 10.52 11.81
CA PHE A 213 -3.61 11.06 12.60
C PHE A 213 -4.44 9.98 13.32
N CYS A 214 -5.13 10.40 14.38
CA CYS A 214 -6.16 9.59 15.05
C CYS A 214 -7.15 10.51 15.79
N GLY A 215 -8.35 10.03 16.02
CA GLY A 215 -9.26 10.65 16.98
C GLY A 215 -8.78 10.40 18.41
N ALA A 216 -8.81 11.39 19.27
CA ALA A 216 -8.52 11.24 20.69
C ALA A 216 -9.68 10.55 21.41
N ASP A 217 -9.43 9.51 22.19
CA ASP A 217 -10.44 8.61 22.78
C ASP A 217 -11.16 7.74 21.72
N GLU A 218 -10.50 7.54 20.56
CA GLU A 218 -11.03 6.80 19.41
C GLU A 218 -9.98 5.81 18.89
N HIS A 219 -9.41 4.99 19.79
CA HIS A 219 -8.39 4.02 19.41
C HIS A 219 -8.91 3.00 18.40
N ASP A 220 -8.20 2.83 17.28
CA ASP A 220 -8.44 1.78 16.29
C ASP A 220 -7.28 0.75 16.35
N PRO A 221 -7.56 -0.54 16.65
CA PRO A 221 -6.51 -1.57 16.73
C PRO A 221 -5.84 -1.86 15.37
N ALA A 222 -6.42 -1.40 14.27
CA ALA A 222 -5.82 -1.53 12.93
C ALA A 222 -4.76 -0.45 12.62
N GLY A 223 -4.53 0.50 13.53
CA GLY A 223 -3.46 1.50 13.40
C GLY A 223 -3.92 2.95 13.34
N LEU A 224 -2.97 3.84 13.06
CA LEU A 224 -3.20 5.27 12.84
C LEU A 224 -3.81 5.54 11.44
N ASP A 225 -4.11 6.81 11.13
CA ASP A 225 -4.75 7.31 9.90
C ASP A 225 -6.18 6.79 9.70
N ARG A 226 -6.83 6.45 10.80
CA ARG A 226 -8.20 5.97 10.86
C ARG A 226 -9.04 6.85 11.77
N GLY A 227 -10.29 7.07 11.37
CA GLY A 227 -11.26 7.83 12.12
C GLY A 227 -12.52 8.04 11.29
N TRP A 228 -13.67 8.16 11.95
CA TRP A 228 -14.96 8.41 11.30
C TRP A 228 -14.97 9.69 10.45
N PHE A 229 -14.07 10.63 10.75
CA PHE A 229 -13.98 11.94 10.09
C PHE A 229 -13.12 11.95 8.82
N THR A 230 -12.40 10.87 8.50
CA THR A 230 -11.44 10.83 7.40
C THR A 230 -12.05 11.23 6.06
N ALA A 231 -13.23 10.66 5.73
CA ALA A 231 -13.92 10.96 4.47
C ALA A 231 -14.41 12.42 4.37
N ASP A 232 -14.70 13.08 5.50
CA ASP A 232 -15.09 14.49 5.53
C ASP A 232 -13.88 15.43 5.50
N ALA A 233 -12.80 15.05 6.18
CA ALA A 233 -11.53 15.78 6.12
C ALA A 233 -10.95 15.81 4.71
N ALA A 234 -11.16 14.75 3.94
CA ALA A 234 -10.74 14.67 2.55
C ALA A 234 -11.48 15.63 1.59
N LYS A 235 -12.69 16.08 1.96
CA LYS A 235 -13.45 17.06 1.21
C LYS A 235 -13.13 18.51 1.60
N ALA A 236 -12.14 18.70 2.48
CA ALA A 236 -11.69 20.02 2.90
C ALA A 236 -11.17 20.84 1.71
N THR A 237 -11.38 22.14 1.74
CA THR A 237 -11.05 23.05 0.64
C THR A 237 -9.76 23.81 0.93
N ALA A 238 -8.69 23.52 0.22
CA ALA A 238 -7.42 24.19 0.36
C ALA A 238 -7.53 25.69 0.09
N GLY A 239 -6.86 26.50 0.92
CA GLY A 239 -6.87 27.97 0.83
C GLY A 239 -8.12 28.63 1.42
N ASP A 240 -9.16 27.87 1.78
CA ASP A 240 -10.33 28.38 2.49
C ASP A 240 -10.12 28.25 4.01
N ARG A 241 -9.98 29.38 4.71
CA ARG A 241 -9.67 29.39 6.14
C ARG A 241 -10.62 28.55 6.99
N ALA A 242 -11.92 28.55 6.68
CA ALA A 242 -12.93 27.85 7.46
C ALA A 242 -12.98 26.34 7.13
N HIS A 243 -12.82 25.99 5.86
CA HIS A 243 -13.02 24.65 5.34
C HIS A 243 -11.71 23.88 5.06
N ALA A 244 -10.54 24.51 5.25
CA ALA A 244 -9.24 23.86 5.17
C ALA A 244 -8.91 23.12 6.46
N VAL A 245 -8.07 22.09 6.37
CA VAL A 245 -7.49 21.43 7.54
C VAL A 245 -6.23 22.16 7.96
N TRP A 246 -6.18 22.54 9.22
CA TRP A 246 -5.05 23.21 9.84
C TRP A 246 -4.44 22.34 10.94
N ALA A 247 -3.12 22.31 11.02
CA ALA A 247 -2.39 21.70 12.12
C ALA A 247 -1.70 22.78 12.96
N SER A 248 -1.81 22.69 14.30
CA SER A 248 -1.16 23.64 15.20
C SER A 248 0.35 23.60 15.06
N SER A 249 1.00 24.77 15.13
CA SER A 249 2.43 24.94 15.08
C SER A 249 2.87 25.97 16.11
N TRP A 250 3.96 25.70 16.82
CA TRP A 250 4.52 26.69 17.72
C TRP A 250 5.20 27.83 16.99
N ARG A 251 5.79 27.54 15.82
CA ARG A 251 6.22 28.55 14.85
C ARG A 251 5.01 29.30 14.33
N ARG A 252 5.15 30.60 14.14
CA ARG A 252 4.05 31.49 13.78
C ARG A 252 4.19 32.06 12.37
N ASP A 253 4.93 31.41 11.53
CA ASP A 253 5.27 31.80 10.14
C ASP A 253 4.30 31.23 9.08
N GLY A 254 3.49 30.21 9.44
CA GLY A 254 2.58 29.52 8.52
C GLY A 254 1.12 29.99 8.52
N GLY A 255 0.72 30.83 9.46
CA GLY A 255 -0.67 31.26 9.64
C GLY A 255 -1.18 31.06 11.06
N SER A 256 -2.51 31.05 11.27
CA SER A 256 -3.13 30.83 12.58
C SER A 256 -4.21 29.76 12.54
N PHE A 257 -4.26 28.93 13.59
CA PHE A 257 -5.25 27.88 13.75
C PHE A 257 -6.67 28.49 13.87
N PRO A 258 -7.63 28.08 13.04
CA PRO A 258 -8.97 28.67 13.02
C PRO A 258 -9.82 28.09 14.15
N LEU A 259 -9.79 28.73 15.30
CA LEU A 259 -10.57 28.33 16.47
C LEU A 259 -12.06 28.53 16.22
N ALA A 260 -12.88 27.49 16.31
CA ALA A 260 -14.33 27.61 16.09
C ALA A 260 -15.04 28.56 17.10
N TRP A 261 -14.49 28.69 18.32
CA TRP A 261 -14.97 29.59 19.37
C TRP A 261 -14.38 31.00 19.31
N ALA A 262 -13.37 31.22 18.48
CA ALA A 262 -12.69 32.50 18.28
C ALA A 262 -12.13 32.59 16.86
N PRO A 263 -12.97 32.69 15.80
CA PRO A 263 -12.57 32.55 14.39
C PRO A 263 -11.50 33.55 13.95
N ASP A 264 -11.50 34.76 14.51
CA ASP A 264 -10.58 35.84 14.17
C ASP A 264 -9.26 35.81 15.00
N SER A 265 -9.14 34.83 15.91
CA SER A 265 -7.96 34.74 16.77
C SER A 265 -6.71 34.34 15.97
N ALA A 266 -5.64 35.13 16.16
CA ALA A 266 -4.29 34.80 15.65
C ALA A 266 -3.37 34.28 16.76
N ARG A 267 -3.92 33.85 17.90
CA ARG A 267 -3.14 33.45 19.08
C ARG A 267 -2.37 32.15 18.86
N VAL A 268 -2.94 31.19 18.15
CA VAL A 268 -2.34 29.89 17.89
C VAL A 268 -1.75 29.87 16.49
N GLY A 269 -0.45 29.59 16.37
CA GLY A 269 0.20 29.38 15.07
C GLY A 269 -0.27 28.07 14.42
N ALA A 270 -0.28 28.03 13.08
CA ALA A 270 -0.70 26.83 12.36
C ALA A 270 -0.08 26.77 10.96
N VAL A 271 -0.07 25.56 10.41
CA VAL A 271 0.22 25.29 9.02
C VAL A 271 -1.01 24.62 8.37
N GLU A 272 -1.30 25.00 7.13
CA GLU A 272 -2.36 24.33 6.39
C GLU A 272 -1.88 22.96 5.91
N VAL A 273 -2.66 21.92 6.19
CA VAL A 273 -2.34 20.52 5.87
C VAL A 273 -3.44 19.84 5.05
N THR A 274 -4.36 20.63 4.46
CA THR A 274 -5.50 20.16 3.67
C THR A 274 -5.09 19.15 2.60
N SER A 275 -3.99 19.41 1.89
CA SER A 275 -3.49 18.50 0.85
C SER A 275 -3.13 17.11 1.38
N ARG A 276 -2.83 16.98 2.68
CA ARG A 276 -2.58 15.68 3.32
C ARG A 276 -3.86 14.87 3.46
N TYR A 277 -4.98 15.52 3.77
CA TYR A 277 -6.29 14.88 3.96
C TYR A 277 -7.09 14.78 2.66
N ALA A 278 -7.01 15.76 1.78
CA ALA A 278 -7.51 15.65 0.40
C ALA A 278 -6.80 14.53 -0.37
N ARG A 279 -5.55 14.28 -0.02
CA ARG A 279 -4.85 13.06 -0.42
C ARG A 279 -5.33 11.84 0.37
N ALA A 280 -5.86 11.97 1.57
CA ALA A 280 -6.16 10.82 2.45
C ALA A 280 -7.39 10.00 2.05
N THR A 281 -8.23 10.42 1.12
CA THR A 281 -9.18 9.54 0.42
C THR A 281 -8.64 9.06 -0.93
N ALA A 282 -7.88 9.88 -1.64
CA ALA A 282 -6.98 9.41 -2.69
C ALA A 282 -5.81 8.60 -2.08
N ASP A 283 -5.44 8.81 -0.81
CA ASP A 283 -4.31 8.26 -0.09
C ASP A 283 -4.67 7.20 0.95
N ALA A 284 -5.92 6.97 1.36
CA ALA A 284 -6.33 5.63 1.85
C ALA A 284 -6.24 4.63 0.69
N GLU A 285 -6.35 5.10 -0.52
CA GLU A 285 -5.98 4.40 -1.75
C GLU A 285 -4.49 4.58 -2.11
N LEU A 286 -3.82 5.65 -1.65
CA LEU A 286 -2.38 5.90 -1.75
C LEU A 286 -1.63 5.59 -0.44
N GLU A 287 -2.27 5.34 0.68
CA GLU A 287 -1.67 4.91 1.96
C GLU A 287 -1.20 3.45 1.98
N MET A 288 -1.54 2.72 0.97
CA MET A 288 -0.65 1.64 0.56
C MET A 288 0.69 2.17 0.02
N LEU A 289 0.97 3.48 0.13
CA LEU A 289 2.14 4.16 -0.43
C LEU A 289 2.93 4.91 0.66
N GLY A 290 3.19 4.23 1.79
CA GLY A 290 4.01 4.74 2.89
C GLY A 290 5.40 5.14 2.46
N ASP A 291 5.82 6.00 3.11
CA ASP A 291 7.09 6.38 3.67
C ASP A 291 7.61 7.77 3.24
N ASP A 292 7.81 8.61 4.25
CA ASP A 292 8.59 9.87 4.31
C ASP A 292 8.46 10.96 3.25
N GLY A 293 7.47 10.92 2.36
CA GLY A 293 7.14 12.05 1.47
C GLY A 293 8.25 12.49 0.50
N ALA A 294 9.39 11.83 0.48
CA ALA A 294 10.43 12.01 -0.52
C ALA A 294 10.15 11.08 -1.71
N ALA A 295 9.79 11.65 -2.84
CA ALA A 295 9.78 10.92 -4.10
C ALA A 295 11.15 10.27 -4.30
N LEU A 296 11.17 8.95 -4.48
CA LEU A 296 12.40 8.22 -4.77
C LEU A 296 12.91 8.64 -6.17
N GLY A 297 14.19 8.87 -6.30
CA GLY A 297 14.82 8.92 -7.62
C GLY A 297 14.78 7.53 -8.29
N GLU A 298 14.84 7.47 -9.63
CA GLU A 298 14.80 6.22 -10.41
C GLU A 298 15.78 5.16 -9.89
N GLU A 299 17.04 5.54 -9.67
CA GLU A 299 18.08 4.64 -9.17
C GLU A 299 17.80 4.12 -7.75
N ALA A 300 17.29 4.99 -6.86
CA ALA A 300 16.93 4.62 -5.50
C ALA A 300 15.74 3.65 -5.49
N ALA A 301 14.72 3.90 -6.30
CA ALA A 301 13.59 3.00 -6.47
C ALA A 301 14.02 1.64 -7.04
N GLY A 302 14.93 1.64 -8.02
CA GLY A 302 15.50 0.41 -8.58
C GLY A 302 16.26 -0.42 -7.54
N ARG A 303 17.09 0.23 -6.69
CA ARG A 303 17.79 -0.46 -5.58
C ARG A 303 16.79 -1.01 -4.56
N LEU A 304 15.78 -0.24 -4.19
CA LEU A 304 14.76 -0.65 -3.22
C LEU A 304 13.95 -1.86 -3.72
N VAL A 305 13.61 -1.92 -5.01
CA VAL A 305 12.97 -3.11 -5.60
C VAL A 305 13.84 -4.36 -5.38
N GLN A 306 15.17 -4.27 -5.59
CA GLN A 306 16.06 -5.41 -5.42
C GLN A 306 16.21 -5.81 -3.95
N GLU A 307 16.32 -4.85 -3.05
CA GLU A 307 16.40 -5.06 -1.59
C GLU A 307 15.16 -5.77 -1.07
N LEU A 308 13.98 -5.18 -1.28
CA LEU A 308 12.70 -5.74 -0.84
C LEU A 308 12.39 -7.09 -1.50
N TRP A 309 12.76 -7.25 -2.78
CA TRP A 309 12.64 -8.55 -3.44
C TRP A 309 13.54 -9.61 -2.80
N SER A 310 14.76 -9.26 -2.45
CA SER A 310 15.67 -10.20 -1.79
C SER A 310 15.10 -10.73 -0.48
N GLU A 311 14.53 -9.84 0.34
CA GLU A 311 13.86 -10.18 1.60
C GLU A 311 12.59 -11.01 1.36
N ARG A 312 11.71 -10.54 0.47
CA ARG A 312 10.45 -11.21 0.14
C ARG A 312 10.67 -12.59 -0.47
N ARG A 313 11.67 -12.75 -1.33
CA ARG A 313 12.04 -14.03 -1.93
C ARG A 313 12.36 -15.08 -0.87
N VAL A 314 13.14 -14.71 0.15
CA VAL A 314 13.50 -15.62 1.25
C VAL A 314 12.28 -16.02 2.07
N ALA A 315 11.45 -15.03 2.45
CA ALA A 315 10.25 -15.28 3.22
C ALA A 315 9.26 -16.18 2.46
N LEU A 316 9.03 -15.90 1.17
CA LEU A 316 8.10 -16.65 0.33
C LEU A 316 8.62 -18.06 0.01
N ALA A 317 9.94 -18.24 -0.17
CA ALA A 317 10.55 -19.55 -0.35
C ALA A 317 10.35 -20.44 0.89
N GLU A 318 10.39 -19.86 2.08
CA GLU A 318 10.10 -20.57 3.34
C GLU A 318 8.61 -20.87 3.48
N GLU A 319 7.72 -19.92 3.19
CA GLU A 319 6.26 -20.11 3.20
C GLU A 319 5.82 -21.26 2.30
N LEU A 320 6.41 -21.35 1.09
CA LEU A 320 6.03 -22.35 0.09
C LEU A 320 6.79 -23.68 0.22
N ARG A 321 7.69 -23.82 1.19
CA ARG A 321 8.57 -25.00 1.29
C ARG A 321 7.80 -26.31 1.41
N ALA A 322 6.83 -26.39 2.28
CA ALA A 322 6.09 -27.63 2.52
C ALA A 322 5.26 -28.07 1.31
N GLU A 323 4.72 -27.10 0.56
CA GLU A 323 3.96 -27.37 -0.67
C GLU A 323 4.88 -27.86 -1.80
N ASP A 324 6.03 -27.23 -1.95
CA ASP A 324 7.06 -27.59 -2.92
C ASP A 324 7.64 -29.01 -2.64
N GLU A 325 7.99 -29.30 -1.38
CA GLU A 325 8.52 -30.61 -0.97
C GLU A 325 7.49 -31.76 -1.07
N SER A 326 6.21 -31.44 -1.05
CA SER A 326 5.12 -32.40 -1.22
C SER A 326 4.55 -32.47 -2.63
N ASP A 327 5.07 -31.67 -3.57
CA ASP A 327 4.55 -31.52 -4.93
C ASP A 327 3.04 -31.20 -4.95
N ALA A 328 2.55 -30.39 -3.98
CA ALA A 328 1.14 -30.14 -3.77
C ALA A 328 0.87 -28.71 -3.26
N PHE A 329 0.33 -27.86 -4.11
CA PHE A 329 -0.01 -26.45 -3.82
C PHE A 329 -1.47 -26.33 -3.37
N VAL A 330 -1.73 -25.52 -2.34
CA VAL A 330 -3.05 -25.47 -1.69
C VAL A 330 -3.61 -24.05 -1.67
N VAL A 331 -4.87 -23.91 -2.11
CA VAL A 331 -5.65 -22.68 -1.99
C VAL A 331 -7.06 -23.03 -1.53
N GLY A 332 -7.42 -22.61 -0.32
CA GLY A 332 -8.69 -23.02 0.31
C GLY A 332 -8.79 -24.54 0.44
N GLU A 333 -9.85 -25.12 -0.11
CA GLU A 333 -10.06 -26.58 -0.12
C GLU A 333 -9.45 -27.30 -1.34
N HIS A 334 -8.82 -26.56 -2.24
CA HIS A 334 -8.31 -27.09 -3.50
C HIS A 334 -6.82 -27.36 -3.44
N THR A 335 -6.41 -28.55 -3.92
CA THR A 335 -5.02 -28.97 -3.98
C THR A 335 -4.61 -29.25 -5.43
N LEU A 336 -3.57 -28.55 -5.89
CA LEU A 336 -2.93 -28.78 -7.18
C LEU A 336 -1.68 -29.65 -6.97
N ARG A 337 -1.80 -30.95 -7.23
CA ARG A 337 -0.65 -31.87 -7.23
C ARG A 337 0.12 -31.71 -8.53
N VAL A 338 1.44 -31.83 -8.50
CA VAL A 338 2.27 -31.70 -9.68
C VAL A 338 3.19 -32.92 -9.88
N LYS A 339 3.58 -33.16 -11.12
CA LYS A 339 4.72 -34.01 -11.50
C LYS A 339 5.70 -33.15 -12.24
N GLU A 340 6.99 -33.39 -12.00
CA GLU A 340 8.08 -32.63 -12.57
C GLU A 340 9.05 -33.51 -13.34
N ARG A 341 9.60 -32.94 -14.42
CA ARG A 341 10.83 -33.38 -15.07
C ARG A 341 11.72 -32.18 -15.33
N ARG A 342 13.00 -32.30 -15.07
CA ARG A 342 13.98 -31.26 -15.33
C ARG A 342 14.79 -31.57 -16.56
N PHE A 343 15.05 -30.56 -17.39
CA PHE A 343 15.81 -30.65 -18.62
C PHE A 343 16.94 -29.61 -18.65
N GLY A 344 18.07 -29.96 -19.30
CA GLY A 344 19.21 -29.08 -19.48
C GLY A 344 19.81 -28.55 -18.17
N ASP A 345 20.76 -27.63 -18.29
CA ASP A 345 21.54 -27.08 -17.18
C ASP A 345 21.55 -25.54 -17.18
N ALA A 346 20.41 -24.92 -17.47
CA ALA A 346 20.29 -23.46 -17.41
C ALA A 346 20.63 -22.94 -15.99
N PRO A 347 21.38 -21.83 -15.87
CA PRO A 347 21.74 -21.26 -14.57
C PRO A 347 20.53 -20.73 -13.82
N GLU A 348 20.67 -20.60 -12.49
CA GLU A 348 19.65 -19.94 -11.66
C GLU A 348 19.37 -18.51 -12.17
N GLY A 349 18.09 -18.13 -12.21
CA GLY A 349 17.64 -16.86 -12.75
C GLY A 349 17.44 -16.81 -14.28
N ALA A 350 17.81 -17.89 -15.01
CA ALA A 350 17.58 -18.03 -16.45
C ALA A 350 16.81 -19.30 -16.82
N ARG A 351 16.37 -20.08 -15.84
CA ARG A 351 15.60 -21.32 -16.03
C ARG A 351 14.17 -21.03 -16.47
N SER A 352 13.65 -21.87 -17.36
CA SER A 352 12.25 -21.81 -17.78
C SER A 352 11.34 -22.68 -16.91
N LEU A 353 10.06 -22.31 -16.83
CA LEU A 353 8.99 -23.14 -16.28
C LEU A 353 7.96 -23.45 -17.38
N TRP A 354 7.71 -24.72 -17.63
CA TRP A 354 6.77 -25.22 -18.63
C TRP A 354 5.58 -25.86 -17.94
N ILE A 355 4.45 -25.18 -17.84
CA ILE A 355 3.22 -25.69 -17.22
C ILE A 355 2.39 -26.37 -18.30
N SER A 356 2.22 -27.68 -18.20
CA SER A 356 1.57 -28.51 -19.22
C SER A 356 0.34 -29.22 -18.66
N MET A 357 -0.85 -28.73 -19.00
CA MET A 357 -2.13 -29.18 -18.46
C MET A 357 -2.61 -30.45 -19.14
N HIS A 358 -3.05 -31.44 -18.33
CA HIS A 358 -3.53 -32.74 -18.83
C HIS A 358 -4.93 -32.65 -19.44
N GLY A 359 -5.23 -33.56 -20.33
CA GLY A 359 -6.56 -33.80 -20.88
C GLY A 359 -7.50 -34.52 -19.89
N GLY A 360 -8.67 -34.93 -20.36
CA GLY A 360 -9.72 -35.61 -19.58
C GLY A 360 -10.96 -34.75 -19.40
N GLY A 361 -11.26 -34.32 -18.20
CA GLY A 361 -12.45 -33.50 -17.91
C GLY A 361 -13.50 -34.25 -17.10
N GLY A 362 -14.80 -34.12 -17.44
CA GLY A 362 -15.92 -34.79 -16.78
C GLY A 362 -15.88 -36.31 -16.89
N ALA A 363 -14.91 -36.93 -16.23
CA ALA A 363 -14.59 -38.35 -16.29
C ALA A 363 -14.23 -38.89 -14.89
N PRO A 364 -14.22 -40.21 -14.69
CA PRO A 364 -13.78 -40.81 -13.44
C PRO A 364 -12.35 -40.35 -13.07
N PRO A 365 -12.04 -40.20 -11.77
CA PRO A 365 -10.72 -39.75 -11.30
C PRO A 365 -9.56 -40.55 -11.89
N GLU A 366 -9.71 -41.86 -12.03
CA GLU A 366 -8.67 -42.75 -12.56
C GLU A 366 -8.35 -42.47 -14.05
N LEU A 367 -9.32 -41.94 -14.81
CA LEU A 367 -9.07 -41.53 -16.18
C LEU A 367 -8.25 -40.23 -16.20
N ASN A 368 -8.64 -39.24 -15.39
CA ASN A 368 -7.90 -37.99 -15.25
C ASN A 368 -6.47 -38.23 -14.73
N ASP A 369 -6.29 -39.15 -13.78
CA ASP A 369 -4.98 -39.53 -13.29
C ASP A 369 -4.10 -40.17 -14.39
N ARG A 370 -4.69 -41.03 -15.26
CA ARG A 370 -3.97 -41.57 -16.43
C ARG A 370 -3.61 -40.47 -17.43
N GLN A 371 -4.48 -39.51 -17.68
CA GLN A 371 -4.19 -38.37 -18.55
C GLN A 371 -3.05 -37.51 -17.96
N TRP A 372 -3.03 -37.30 -16.67
CA TRP A 372 -1.93 -36.63 -15.96
C TRP A 372 -0.61 -37.43 -16.09
N ASP A 373 -0.64 -38.76 -15.94
CA ASP A 373 0.51 -39.65 -16.15
C ASP A 373 1.02 -39.63 -17.58
N ASN A 374 0.17 -39.39 -18.57
CA ASN A 374 0.56 -39.22 -19.94
C ASN A 374 1.19 -37.83 -20.17
N GLN A 375 0.59 -36.78 -19.59
CA GLN A 375 1.01 -35.40 -19.85
C GLN A 375 2.47 -35.13 -19.45
N ILE A 376 2.92 -35.67 -18.31
CA ILE A 376 4.34 -35.49 -17.87
C ILE A 376 5.35 -36.11 -18.82
N ARG A 377 4.94 -37.02 -19.72
CA ARG A 377 5.82 -37.73 -20.67
C ARG A 377 5.71 -37.20 -22.09
N LEU A 378 4.77 -36.26 -22.33
CA LEU A 378 4.36 -35.89 -23.69
C LEU A 378 5.40 -35.00 -24.37
N TYR A 379 6.03 -34.09 -23.61
CA TYR A 379 6.93 -33.07 -24.15
C TYR A 379 8.26 -33.05 -23.41
N GLU A 380 9.34 -32.67 -24.14
CA GLU A 380 10.72 -32.58 -23.62
C GLU A 380 11.31 -31.24 -24.10
N PRO A 381 11.19 -30.16 -23.32
CA PRO A 381 11.85 -28.90 -23.63
C PRO A 381 13.37 -29.03 -23.51
N ALA A 382 14.12 -28.16 -24.19
CA ALA A 382 15.58 -28.21 -24.18
C ALA A 382 16.18 -27.86 -22.81
N GLU A 383 15.50 -27.06 -22.02
CA GLU A 383 15.92 -26.66 -20.65
C GLU A 383 14.72 -26.32 -19.78
N GLY A 384 14.95 -26.25 -18.45
CA GLY A 384 14.01 -25.81 -17.45
C GLY A 384 13.23 -26.91 -16.75
N PHE A 385 12.20 -26.50 -16.06
CA PHE A 385 11.28 -27.38 -15.34
C PHE A 385 10.02 -27.60 -16.17
N TYR A 386 9.77 -28.85 -16.54
CA TYR A 386 8.54 -29.27 -17.20
C TYR A 386 7.61 -29.87 -16.14
N VAL A 387 6.49 -29.18 -15.89
CA VAL A 387 5.56 -29.49 -14.81
C VAL A 387 4.20 -29.84 -15.40
N ALA A 388 3.70 -31.01 -15.05
CA ALA A 388 2.32 -31.41 -15.33
C ALA A 388 1.48 -31.31 -14.05
N PRO A 389 0.61 -30.30 -13.91
CA PRO A 389 -0.31 -30.24 -12.78
C PRO A 389 -1.46 -31.22 -12.95
N ARG A 390 -2.00 -31.75 -11.82
CA ARG A 390 -3.24 -32.49 -11.74
C ARG A 390 -4.36 -31.53 -11.31
N ALA A 391 -5.32 -31.31 -12.18
CA ALA A 391 -6.44 -30.43 -11.85
C ALA A 391 -7.13 -30.87 -10.53
N PRO A 392 -7.48 -29.93 -9.64
CA PRO A 392 -8.07 -30.24 -8.35
C PRO A 392 -9.40 -30.98 -8.43
N THR A 393 -10.16 -30.78 -9.51
CA THR A 393 -11.48 -31.37 -9.74
C THR A 393 -11.47 -32.39 -10.87
N ASN A 394 -12.58 -33.11 -11.04
CA ASN A 394 -12.82 -34.03 -12.16
C ASN A 394 -14.01 -33.60 -13.01
N THR A 395 -14.31 -32.32 -13.02
CA THR A 395 -15.39 -31.71 -13.78
C THR A 395 -14.98 -31.47 -15.23
N TRP A 396 -15.92 -31.23 -16.13
CA TRP A 396 -15.64 -30.94 -17.55
C TRP A 396 -14.80 -29.66 -17.71
N ASN A 397 -15.01 -28.67 -16.82
CA ASN A 397 -14.36 -27.37 -16.80
C ASN A 397 -13.18 -27.31 -15.80
N LEU A 398 -12.48 -28.41 -15.61
CA LEU A 398 -11.46 -28.59 -14.56
C LEU A 398 -10.32 -27.56 -14.55
N TRP A 399 -10.08 -26.88 -15.70
CA TRP A 399 -9.07 -25.82 -15.81
C TRP A 399 -9.65 -24.41 -15.91
N HIS A 400 -10.99 -24.25 -15.94
CA HIS A 400 -11.63 -22.94 -16.11
C HIS A 400 -11.93 -22.24 -14.79
N GLN A 401 -12.05 -23.00 -13.71
CA GLN A 401 -12.56 -22.58 -12.41
C GLN A 401 -11.64 -21.55 -11.72
N ALA A 402 -12.23 -20.65 -10.93
CA ALA A 402 -11.52 -19.50 -10.32
C ALA A 402 -10.33 -19.90 -9.42
N HIS A 403 -10.38 -21.07 -8.76
CA HIS A 403 -9.30 -21.54 -7.90
C HIS A 403 -8.03 -21.93 -8.66
N ILE A 404 -8.07 -22.10 -9.99
CA ILE A 404 -6.89 -22.42 -10.81
C ILE A 404 -5.91 -21.24 -10.84
N ASP A 405 -6.39 -20.02 -10.93
CA ASP A 405 -5.56 -18.83 -11.02
C ASP A 405 -4.62 -18.67 -9.81
N PRO A 406 -5.12 -18.64 -8.55
CA PRO A 406 -4.24 -18.51 -7.39
C PRO A 406 -3.38 -19.76 -7.15
N LEU A 407 -3.81 -20.96 -7.57
CA LEU A 407 -2.97 -22.16 -7.51
C LEU A 407 -1.77 -22.05 -8.48
N PHE A 408 -1.99 -21.49 -9.67
CA PHE A 408 -0.89 -21.24 -10.62
C PHE A 408 0.02 -20.10 -10.16
N ASP A 409 -0.54 -19.06 -9.51
CA ASP A 409 0.27 -18.01 -8.91
C ASP A 409 1.21 -18.59 -7.81
N ARG A 410 0.72 -19.50 -6.93
CA ARG A 410 1.55 -20.19 -5.92
C ARG A 410 2.59 -21.13 -6.56
N LEU A 411 2.20 -21.91 -7.56
CA LEU A 411 3.11 -22.77 -8.30
C LEU A 411 4.26 -21.94 -8.90
N ILE A 412 3.94 -20.89 -9.65
CA ILE A 412 4.96 -20.03 -10.28
C ILE A 412 5.84 -19.38 -9.20
N ALA A 413 5.25 -18.89 -8.10
CA ALA A 413 6.00 -18.28 -7.01
C ALA A 413 7.00 -19.24 -6.37
N SER A 414 6.65 -20.52 -6.18
CA SER A 414 7.55 -21.55 -5.68
C SER A 414 8.74 -21.75 -6.63
N TYR A 415 8.48 -21.93 -7.93
CA TYR A 415 9.56 -22.16 -8.90
C TYR A 415 10.48 -20.95 -9.06
N VAL A 416 9.93 -19.72 -8.98
CA VAL A 416 10.73 -18.48 -9.01
C VAL A 416 11.60 -18.34 -7.77
N THR A 417 11.04 -18.57 -6.58
CA THR A 417 11.75 -18.30 -5.32
C THR A 417 12.69 -19.43 -4.89
N ARG A 418 12.29 -20.69 -5.10
CA ARG A 418 13.02 -21.88 -4.63
C ARG A 418 13.91 -22.51 -5.69
N HIS A 419 13.52 -22.45 -6.95
CA HIS A 419 14.23 -23.13 -8.05
C HIS A 419 14.93 -22.17 -9.01
N GLY A 420 14.83 -20.85 -8.81
CA GLY A 420 15.51 -19.84 -9.61
C GLY A 420 15.01 -19.78 -11.04
N VAL A 421 13.71 -19.97 -11.25
CA VAL A 421 13.07 -19.75 -12.55
C VAL A 421 13.00 -18.24 -12.84
N ASP A 422 13.25 -17.86 -14.09
CA ASP A 422 13.00 -16.51 -14.58
C ASP A 422 11.48 -16.31 -14.78
N PRO A 423 10.82 -15.40 -14.05
CA PRO A 423 9.39 -15.15 -14.20
C PRO A 423 8.99 -14.66 -15.60
N ASN A 424 9.95 -14.23 -16.43
CA ASN A 424 9.73 -13.88 -17.83
C ASN A 424 9.87 -15.08 -18.80
N ARG A 425 10.12 -16.28 -18.28
CA ARG A 425 10.27 -17.52 -19.04
C ARG A 425 9.32 -18.62 -18.54
N VAL A 426 8.09 -18.26 -18.24
CA VAL A 426 7.00 -19.17 -17.86
C VAL A 426 6.12 -19.43 -19.06
N TYR A 427 5.94 -20.70 -19.43
CA TYR A 427 5.20 -21.11 -20.61
C TYR A 427 3.98 -21.95 -20.22
N LEU A 428 2.85 -21.69 -20.90
CA LEU A 428 1.59 -22.41 -20.68
C LEU A 428 1.28 -23.28 -21.89
N MET A 429 0.99 -24.56 -21.66
CA MET A 429 0.56 -25.48 -22.69
C MET A 429 -0.43 -26.50 -22.18
N GLY A 430 -1.18 -27.15 -23.06
CA GLY A 430 -2.13 -28.18 -22.65
C GLY A 430 -2.80 -28.86 -23.83
N TYR A 431 -3.19 -30.13 -23.61
CA TYR A 431 -3.77 -30.99 -24.60
C TYR A 431 -5.21 -31.38 -24.26
N SER A 432 -6.13 -31.37 -25.23
CA SER A 432 -7.54 -31.76 -25.06
C SER A 432 -8.22 -30.83 -24.01
N ALA A 433 -8.75 -31.34 -22.91
CA ALA A 433 -9.28 -30.51 -21.83
C ALA A 433 -8.20 -29.58 -21.22
N GLY A 434 -6.91 -29.94 -21.27
CA GLY A 434 -5.80 -29.05 -20.98
C GLY A 434 -5.67 -27.94 -22.01
N GLY A 435 -5.97 -28.21 -23.28
CA GLY A 435 -6.08 -27.22 -24.34
C GLY A 435 -7.25 -26.25 -24.14
N ASP A 436 -8.42 -26.74 -23.65
CA ASP A 436 -9.52 -25.90 -23.22
C ASP A 436 -9.03 -24.94 -22.12
N GLY A 437 -8.23 -25.45 -21.18
CA GLY A 437 -7.60 -24.64 -20.13
C GLY A 437 -6.66 -23.58 -20.68
N VAL A 438 -5.88 -23.86 -21.73
CA VAL A 438 -5.03 -22.83 -22.37
C VAL A 438 -5.88 -21.72 -22.99
N TYR A 439 -6.97 -22.05 -23.66
CA TYR A 439 -7.89 -21.04 -24.17
C TYR A 439 -8.46 -20.13 -23.08
N GLN A 440 -8.72 -20.69 -21.89
CA GLN A 440 -9.26 -19.94 -20.75
C GLN A 440 -8.18 -19.09 -20.04
N LEU A 441 -7.06 -19.71 -19.70
CA LEU A 441 -6.03 -19.09 -18.88
C LEU A 441 -5.13 -18.13 -19.65
N ALA A 442 -4.82 -18.41 -20.92
CA ALA A 442 -3.88 -17.58 -21.67
C ALA A 442 -4.37 -16.13 -21.83
N PRO A 443 -5.60 -15.81 -22.26
CA PRO A 443 -6.06 -14.42 -22.32
C PRO A 443 -6.28 -13.78 -20.95
N ARG A 444 -6.65 -14.55 -19.93
CA ARG A 444 -6.94 -14.10 -18.56
C ARG A 444 -5.69 -13.83 -17.73
N LEU A 445 -4.61 -14.58 -17.98
CA LEU A 445 -3.32 -14.53 -17.28
C LEU A 445 -2.16 -14.19 -18.22
N ALA A 446 -2.42 -13.48 -19.33
CA ALA A 446 -1.39 -13.19 -20.32
C ALA A 446 -0.16 -12.49 -19.73
N ASP A 447 -0.34 -11.73 -18.68
CA ASP A 447 0.73 -11.05 -17.94
C ASP A 447 1.59 -11.98 -17.05
N ARG A 448 1.33 -13.31 -17.05
CA ARG A 448 2.11 -14.32 -16.34
C ARG A 448 3.01 -15.15 -17.26
N PHE A 449 2.72 -15.18 -18.56
CA PHE A 449 3.34 -16.12 -19.48
C PHE A 449 4.16 -15.42 -20.55
N ALA A 450 5.25 -16.09 -20.98
CA ALA A 450 6.08 -15.68 -22.09
C ALA A 450 5.50 -16.11 -23.44
N ALA A 451 4.84 -17.27 -23.48
CA ALA A 451 4.07 -17.78 -24.61
C ALA A 451 3.06 -18.84 -24.13
N ALA A 452 2.03 -19.08 -24.93
CA ALA A 452 1.08 -20.16 -24.69
C ALA A 452 0.86 -21.00 -25.95
N ALA A 453 0.66 -22.32 -25.78
CA ALA A 453 0.36 -23.24 -26.88
C ALA A 453 -0.85 -24.13 -26.55
N MET A 454 -1.90 -24.01 -27.32
CA MET A 454 -3.12 -24.78 -27.22
C MET A 454 -3.07 -25.99 -28.18
N MET A 455 -3.30 -27.21 -27.67
CA MET A 455 -3.34 -28.45 -28.45
C MET A 455 -4.70 -29.12 -28.32
N ALA A 456 -5.43 -29.25 -29.42
CA ALA A 456 -6.67 -30.01 -29.58
C ALA A 456 -7.79 -29.63 -28.57
N GLY A 457 -7.84 -28.35 -28.12
CA GLY A 457 -8.80 -27.85 -27.16
C GLY A 457 -10.03 -27.19 -27.80
N HIS A 458 -10.99 -26.79 -26.93
CA HIS A 458 -12.19 -26.04 -27.28
C HIS A 458 -12.23 -24.71 -26.50
N PRO A 459 -12.47 -23.56 -27.14
CA PRO A 459 -12.42 -22.25 -26.48
C PRO A 459 -13.61 -21.96 -25.55
N ASN A 460 -14.72 -22.69 -25.69
CA ASN A 460 -15.98 -22.39 -25.01
C ASN A 460 -16.43 -20.94 -25.30
N GLU A 461 -16.66 -20.13 -24.27
CA GLU A 461 -17.10 -18.73 -24.36
C GLU A 461 -15.95 -17.71 -24.40
N THR A 462 -14.70 -18.18 -24.28
CA THR A 462 -13.52 -17.31 -24.16
C THR A 462 -13.26 -16.52 -25.44
N ARG A 463 -12.68 -15.34 -25.26
CA ARG A 463 -12.30 -14.44 -26.36
C ARG A 463 -10.80 -14.12 -26.32
N PRO A 464 -10.16 -13.91 -27.49
CA PRO A 464 -8.72 -13.69 -27.59
C PRO A 464 -8.27 -12.25 -27.27
N ASP A 465 -9.15 -11.34 -26.83
CA ASP A 465 -8.82 -9.92 -26.59
C ASP A 465 -7.59 -9.73 -25.68
N GLY A 466 -7.49 -10.51 -24.60
CA GLY A 466 -6.37 -10.45 -23.65
C GLY A 466 -5.01 -10.96 -24.19
N LEU A 467 -4.99 -11.60 -25.37
CA LEU A 467 -3.77 -12.14 -25.98
C LEU A 467 -2.91 -11.09 -26.70
N ARG A 468 -3.26 -9.79 -26.61
CA ARG A 468 -2.55 -8.74 -27.35
C ARG A 468 -1.03 -8.83 -27.21
N ASN A 469 -0.53 -9.09 -25.99
CA ASN A 469 0.90 -9.09 -25.68
C ASN A 469 1.47 -10.50 -25.42
N LEU A 470 0.63 -11.55 -25.54
CA LEU A 470 1.06 -12.93 -25.31
C LEU A 470 1.18 -13.68 -26.65
N PRO A 471 2.36 -14.11 -27.09
CA PRO A 471 2.53 -15.02 -28.20
C PRO A 471 1.70 -16.29 -28.01
N PHE A 472 0.82 -16.59 -28.97
CA PHE A 472 -0.14 -17.68 -28.87
C PHE A 472 -0.02 -18.62 -30.07
N ARG A 473 0.14 -19.90 -29.79
CA ARG A 473 0.18 -20.93 -30.83
C ARG A 473 -0.97 -21.92 -30.66
N LEU A 474 -1.59 -22.28 -31.77
CA LEU A 474 -2.74 -23.16 -31.80
C LEU A 474 -2.47 -24.33 -32.71
N PHE A 475 -2.68 -25.55 -32.20
CA PHE A 475 -2.58 -26.80 -32.93
C PHE A 475 -3.87 -27.58 -32.88
N MET A 476 -4.34 -28.03 -34.06
CA MET A 476 -5.59 -28.75 -34.17
C MET A 476 -5.53 -29.80 -35.28
N GLY A 477 -6.12 -30.96 -35.04
CA GLY A 477 -6.39 -31.92 -36.10
C GLY A 477 -7.53 -31.47 -37.02
N GLY A 478 -7.33 -31.45 -38.33
CA GLY A 478 -8.36 -31.04 -39.30
C GLY A 478 -9.62 -31.89 -39.26
N ASP A 479 -9.49 -33.15 -38.84
CA ASP A 479 -10.59 -34.11 -38.69
C ASP A 479 -11.11 -34.25 -37.26
N ASP A 480 -10.63 -33.40 -36.30
CA ASP A 480 -11.15 -33.37 -34.94
C ASP A 480 -12.51 -32.63 -34.89
N ALA A 481 -13.53 -33.35 -35.34
CA ALA A 481 -14.89 -32.81 -35.46
C ALA A 481 -15.69 -32.89 -34.14
N ALA A 482 -15.15 -33.55 -33.09
CA ALA A 482 -15.85 -33.63 -31.82
C ALA A 482 -15.96 -32.24 -31.21
N TYR A 483 -17.17 -31.85 -30.80
CA TYR A 483 -17.51 -30.51 -30.29
C TYR A 483 -17.18 -29.37 -31.28
N ASP A 484 -17.08 -29.67 -32.57
CA ASP A 484 -16.66 -28.72 -33.63
C ASP A 484 -15.26 -28.11 -33.42
N ARG A 485 -14.33 -28.76 -32.71
CA ARG A 485 -13.02 -28.23 -32.35
C ARG A 485 -12.25 -27.68 -33.54
N ASN A 486 -12.23 -28.42 -34.67
CA ASN A 486 -11.56 -27.99 -35.91
C ASN A 486 -12.17 -26.71 -36.49
N LYS A 487 -13.47 -26.53 -36.42
CA LYS A 487 -14.16 -25.31 -36.84
C LYS A 487 -13.85 -24.16 -35.87
N LYS A 488 -13.94 -24.39 -34.58
CA LYS A 488 -13.59 -23.40 -33.55
C LYS A 488 -12.13 -22.93 -33.64
N ALA A 489 -11.20 -23.83 -33.96
CA ALA A 489 -9.82 -23.46 -34.26
C ALA A 489 -9.70 -22.53 -35.49
N ALA A 490 -10.48 -22.81 -36.53
CA ALA A 490 -10.55 -21.95 -37.74
C ALA A 490 -11.19 -20.58 -37.43
N ASP A 491 -12.25 -20.53 -36.60
CA ASP A 491 -12.88 -19.30 -36.12
C ASP A 491 -11.89 -18.44 -35.33
N TRP A 492 -11.13 -19.06 -34.40
CA TRP A 492 -10.11 -18.37 -33.63
C TRP A 492 -8.96 -17.85 -34.48
N LYS A 493 -8.53 -18.61 -35.50
CA LYS A 493 -7.56 -18.14 -36.47
C LYS A 493 -8.03 -16.88 -37.17
N ALA A 494 -9.29 -16.88 -37.64
CA ALA A 494 -9.87 -15.72 -38.32
C ALA A 494 -9.95 -14.50 -37.38
N GLU A 495 -10.37 -14.70 -36.13
CA GLU A 495 -10.46 -13.62 -35.13
C GLU A 495 -9.10 -13.07 -34.74
N LEU A 496 -8.10 -13.92 -34.43
CA LEU A 496 -6.72 -13.50 -34.13
C LEU A 496 -6.12 -12.72 -35.32
N THR A 497 -6.35 -13.17 -36.54
CA THR A 497 -5.91 -12.46 -37.75
C THR A 497 -6.58 -11.08 -37.84
N ARG A 498 -7.90 -11.00 -37.66
CA ARG A 498 -8.65 -9.73 -37.64
C ARG A 498 -8.11 -8.76 -36.57
N LEU A 499 -7.84 -9.24 -35.36
CA LEU A 499 -7.28 -8.44 -34.26
C LEU A 499 -5.89 -7.93 -34.61
N ARG A 500 -5.03 -8.78 -35.19
CA ARG A 500 -3.69 -8.39 -35.63
C ARG A 500 -3.70 -7.41 -36.80
N ASP A 501 -4.61 -7.56 -37.74
CA ASP A 501 -4.76 -6.61 -38.83
C ASP A 501 -5.20 -5.23 -38.35
N ALA A 502 -6.03 -5.19 -37.29
CA ALA A 502 -6.46 -3.95 -36.65
C ALA A 502 -5.37 -3.34 -35.71
N ASP A 503 -4.49 -4.16 -35.17
CA ASP A 503 -3.38 -3.76 -34.30
C ASP A 503 -2.12 -4.57 -34.64
N PRO A 504 -1.36 -4.16 -35.69
CA PRO A 504 -0.22 -4.94 -36.22
C PRO A 504 0.93 -5.17 -35.24
N SER A 505 1.02 -4.38 -34.18
CA SER A 505 2.01 -4.54 -33.11
C SER A 505 1.58 -5.54 -32.02
N GLY A 506 0.33 -6.00 -32.03
CA GLY A 506 -0.24 -6.93 -31.05
C GLY A 506 -0.58 -8.29 -31.65
N TYR A 507 -1.12 -9.19 -30.80
CA TYR A 507 -1.66 -10.49 -31.16
C TYR A 507 -0.70 -11.38 -31.97
N PRO A 508 0.56 -11.57 -31.53
CA PRO A 508 1.50 -12.48 -32.21
C PRO A 508 0.96 -13.92 -32.10
N HIS A 509 0.59 -14.52 -33.23
CA HIS A 509 0.02 -15.86 -33.25
C HIS A 509 0.43 -16.68 -34.46
N GLU A 510 0.40 -18.01 -34.29
CA GLU A 510 0.50 -18.98 -35.35
C GLU A 510 -0.58 -20.07 -35.15
N VAL A 511 -1.22 -20.51 -36.22
CA VAL A 511 -2.26 -21.54 -36.18
C VAL A 511 -1.93 -22.62 -37.18
N THR A 512 -1.73 -23.84 -36.69
CA THR A 512 -1.51 -25.03 -37.49
C THR A 512 -2.71 -25.97 -37.37
N ILE A 513 -3.40 -26.21 -38.45
CA ILE A 513 -4.48 -27.21 -38.57
C ILE A 513 -3.95 -28.32 -39.49
N TYR A 514 -3.71 -29.50 -38.92
CA TYR A 514 -3.11 -30.63 -39.63
C TYR A 514 -4.17 -31.39 -40.45
N PRO A 515 -4.15 -31.36 -41.79
CA PRO A 515 -5.10 -32.12 -42.63
C PRO A 515 -5.00 -33.63 -42.36
N GLY A 516 -6.14 -34.30 -42.24
CA GLY A 516 -6.19 -35.76 -42.04
C GLY A 516 -5.81 -36.25 -40.65
N LYS A 517 -5.51 -35.35 -39.70
CA LYS A 517 -5.28 -35.72 -38.28
C LYS A 517 -6.59 -35.56 -37.51
N GLY A 518 -6.89 -36.52 -36.65
CA GLY A 518 -7.98 -36.44 -35.67
C GLY A 518 -7.57 -35.76 -34.39
N HIS A 519 -8.19 -36.14 -33.28
CA HIS A 519 -7.90 -35.55 -31.94
C HIS A 519 -6.45 -35.73 -31.49
N TRP A 520 -5.78 -36.83 -31.87
CA TRP A 520 -4.36 -37.04 -31.66
C TRP A 520 -3.57 -36.65 -32.94
N MET A 521 -2.63 -35.70 -32.76
CA MET A 521 -1.84 -35.14 -33.85
C MET A 521 -0.47 -35.81 -34.04
N ASP A 522 -0.30 -37.04 -33.50
CA ASP A 522 0.91 -37.87 -33.58
C ASP A 522 2.17 -37.19 -33.05
N GLY A 523 2.02 -36.20 -32.17
CA GLY A 523 3.10 -35.46 -31.56
C GLY A 523 3.75 -34.40 -32.48
N GLU A 524 3.13 -34.06 -33.61
CA GLU A 524 3.62 -32.99 -34.49
C GLU A 524 3.55 -31.61 -33.82
N ASP A 525 2.65 -31.44 -32.88
CA ASP A 525 2.49 -30.26 -32.03
C ASP A 525 3.70 -29.96 -31.11
N ARG A 526 4.69 -30.87 -31.02
CA ARG A 526 5.97 -30.63 -30.31
C ARG A 526 6.78 -29.48 -30.87
N GLU A 527 6.52 -29.06 -32.11
CA GLU A 527 7.12 -27.86 -32.70
C GLU A 527 6.77 -26.57 -31.91
N ALA A 528 5.78 -26.61 -31.00
CA ALA A 528 5.52 -25.54 -30.06
C ALA A 528 6.71 -25.21 -29.17
N LEU A 529 7.47 -26.22 -28.72
CA LEU A 529 8.52 -26.04 -27.72
C LEU A 529 9.64 -25.08 -28.17
N PRO A 530 10.33 -25.32 -29.32
CA PRO A 530 11.37 -24.40 -29.78
C PRO A 530 10.78 -23.00 -30.08
N TRP A 531 9.57 -22.92 -30.62
CA TRP A 531 8.91 -21.64 -30.89
C TRP A 531 8.61 -20.86 -29.59
N MET A 532 8.12 -21.52 -28.55
CA MET A 532 7.87 -20.89 -27.24
C MET A 532 9.17 -20.46 -26.56
N ALA A 533 10.23 -21.31 -26.60
CA ALA A 533 11.53 -21.06 -25.97
C ALA A 533 12.22 -19.77 -26.46
N GLU A 534 11.92 -19.32 -27.68
CA GLU A 534 12.42 -18.07 -28.25
C GLU A 534 11.73 -16.82 -27.68
N ARG A 535 10.69 -16.97 -26.89
CA ARG A 535 9.86 -15.88 -26.39
C ARG A 535 10.18 -15.59 -24.91
N ALA A 536 10.15 -14.31 -24.56
CA ALA A 536 10.17 -13.83 -23.19
C ALA A 536 9.01 -12.87 -22.97
N ARG A 537 8.47 -12.86 -21.79
CA ARG A 537 7.41 -11.94 -21.41
C ARG A 537 7.96 -10.52 -21.32
N ASP A 538 7.24 -9.54 -21.88
CA ASP A 538 7.39 -8.12 -21.58
C ASP A 538 6.40 -7.76 -20.46
N PRO A 539 6.87 -7.43 -19.24
CA PRO A 539 5.98 -7.06 -18.14
C PRO A 539 5.43 -5.62 -18.27
N TRP A 540 6.00 -4.78 -19.17
CA TRP A 540 5.67 -3.36 -19.32
C TRP A 540 5.32 -2.97 -20.77
N PRO A 541 4.40 -3.67 -21.43
CA PRO A 541 4.04 -3.33 -22.80
C PRO A 541 3.39 -1.95 -22.86
N SER A 542 3.71 -1.17 -23.89
CA SER A 542 3.17 0.17 -24.07
C SER A 542 1.65 0.21 -24.28
N LYS A 543 1.04 -0.90 -24.68
CA LYS A 543 -0.41 -1.01 -24.87
C LYS A 543 -0.92 -2.32 -24.28
N VAL A 544 -2.02 -2.24 -23.55
CA VAL A 544 -2.70 -3.36 -22.89
C VAL A 544 -4.17 -3.38 -23.33
N VAL A 545 -4.67 -4.56 -23.65
CA VAL A 545 -6.10 -4.84 -23.83
C VAL A 545 -6.49 -5.87 -22.79
N TRP A 546 -7.32 -5.48 -21.84
CA TRP A 546 -7.80 -6.32 -20.75
C TRP A 546 -9.30 -6.53 -20.88
N LEU A 547 -9.72 -7.75 -21.08
CA LEU A 547 -11.12 -8.17 -21.04
C LEU A 547 -11.30 -9.04 -19.80
N GLN A 548 -12.17 -8.62 -18.88
CA GLN A 548 -12.59 -9.45 -17.76
C GLN A 548 -13.42 -10.62 -18.28
N ASP A 549 -13.24 -11.78 -17.68
CA ASP A 549 -14.01 -12.99 -17.97
C ASP A 549 -14.96 -13.33 -16.80
N ASP A 550 -15.57 -14.50 -16.81
CA ASP A 550 -16.37 -15.02 -15.68
C ASP A 550 -15.52 -15.20 -14.42
N VAL A 551 -14.22 -15.46 -14.56
CA VAL A 551 -13.23 -15.38 -13.48
C VAL A 551 -12.56 -14.01 -13.50
N ARG A 552 -12.88 -13.19 -12.52
CA ARG A 552 -12.35 -11.84 -12.42
C ARG A 552 -10.90 -11.83 -11.91
N ARG A 553 -10.08 -11.01 -12.58
CA ARG A 553 -8.72 -10.68 -12.12
C ARG A 553 -8.67 -9.24 -11.62
N THR A 554 -7.94 -9.01 -10.54
CA THR A 554 -7.74 -7.66 -10.00
C THR A 554 -6.59 -6.92 -10.65
N ARG A 555 -5.70 -7.62 -11.36
CA ARG A 555 -4.49 -7.07 -11.99
C ARG A 555 -4.22 -7.72 -13.35
N PHE A 556 -3.78 -6.89 -14.31
CA PHE A 556 -3.36 -7.34 -15.63
C PHE A 556 -2.29 -6.41 -16.21
N TYR A 557 -1.05 -6.86 -16.34
CA TYR A 557 0.12 -6.04 -16.65
C TYR A 557 0.25 -4.86 -15.66
N TRP A 558 0.17 -3.62 -16.17
CA TRP A 558 0.25 -2.40 -15.36
C TRP A 558 -1.12 -1.77 -15.04
N LEU A 559 -2.21 -2.50 -15.32
CA LEU A 559 -3.58 -2.14 -14.92
C LEU A 559 -4.00 -2.92 -13.66
N GLU A 560 -4.75 -2.25 -12.77
CA GLU A 560 -5.24 -2.85 -11.53
C GLU A 560 -6.63 -2.29 -11.19
N LEU A 561 -7.58 -3.15 -10.80
CA LEU A 561 -8.85 -2.71 -10.24
C LEU A 561 -8.59 -2.01 -8.90
N VAL A 562 -9.25 -0.91 -8.64
CA VAL A 562 -9.13 -0.19 -7.37
C VAL A 562 -9.74 -1.03 -6.26
N GLU A 563 -10.93 -1.58 -6.50
CA GLU A 563 -11.58 -2.55 -5.64
C GLU A 563 -11.80 -3.87 -6.38
N PRO A 564 -11.68 -5.03 -5.71
CA PRO A 564 -11.86 -6.35 -6.37
C PRO A 564 -13.21 -6.54 -7.07
N GLY A 565 -14.25 -5.81 -6.63
CA GLY A 565 -15.60 -5.85 -7.19
C GLY A 565 -15.88 -4.80 -8.27
N ASP A 566 -14.92 -3.94 -8.59
CA ASP A 566 -15.12 -2.86 -9.56
C ASP A 566 -15.43 -3.39 -10.98
N GLY A 567 -16.25 -2.63 -11.67
CA GLY A 567 -16.62 -2.89 -13.07
C GLY A 567 -17.75 -3.89 -13.26
N ALA A 568 -18.37 -3.81 -14.43
CA ALA A 568 -19.40 -4.74 -14.89
C ALA A 568 -18.80 -6.11 -15.28
N ASP A 569 -19.65 -7.12 -15.38
CA ASP A 569 -19.25 -8.39 -15.98
C ASP A 569 -18.71 -8.17 -17.39
N ARG A 570 -17.57 -8.79 -17.71
CA ARG A 570 -16.86 -8.66 -18.99
C ARG A 570 -16.44 -7.22 -19.31
N ALA A 571 -16.13 -6.40 -18.27
CA ALA A 571 -15.55 -5.08 -18.47
C ALA A 571 -14.29 -5.17 -19.35
N ARG A 572 -14.14 -4.20 -20.26
CA ARG A 572 -13.03 -4.16 -21.20
C ARG A 572 -12.26 -2.86 -21.05
N VAL A 573 -10.96 -2.96 -20.87
CA VAL A 573 -10.05 -1.80 -20.76
C VAL A 573 -9.01 -1.87 -21.88
N VAL A 574 -8.79 -0.74 -22.54
CA VAL A 574 -7.67 -0.52 -23.46
C VAL A 574 -6.87 0.65 -22.92
N ALA A 575 -5.60 0.42 -22.63
CA ALA A 575 -4.72 1.49 -22.17
C ALA A 575 -3.43 1.50 -23.00
N GLU A 576 -2.99 2.69 -23.41
CA GLU A 576 -1.84 2.85 -24.28
C GLU A 576 -0.97 4.04 -23.83
N VAL A 577 0.33 3.82 -23.80
CA VAL A 577 1.34 4.84 -23.49
C VAL A 577 1.99 5.30 -24.80
N VAL A 578 1.93 6.61 -25.05
CA VAL A 578 2.59 7.26 -26.18
C VAL A 578 3.36 8.49 -25.67
N GLY A 579 4.66 8.39 -25.63
CA GLY A 579 5.50 9.42 -25.00
C GLY A 579 5.17 9.58 -23.51
N GLN A 580 4.76 10.77 -23.08
CA GLN A 580 4.34 11.08 -21.70
C GLN A 580 2.82 11.11 -21.54
N THR A 581 2.09 10.47 -22.44
CA THR A 581 0.62 10.41 -22.38
C THR A 581 0.15 8.97 -22.23
N ILE A 582 -0.75 8.74 -21.27
CA ILE A 582 -1.46 7.48 -21.08
C ILE A 582 -2.92 7.69 -21.49
N ALA A 583 -3.36 6.98 -22.50
CA ALA A 583 -4.77 6.99 -22.92
C ALA A 583 -5.47 5.76 -22.37
N VAL A 584 -6.55 5.94 -21.61
CA VAL A 584 -7.39 4.88 -21.05
C VAL A 584 -8.77 4.96 -21.70
N GLY A 585 -9.20 3.84 -22.28
CA GLY A 585 -10.57 3.62 -22.71
C GLY A 585 -11.13 2.41 -21.97
N ALA A 586 -12.32 2.53 -21.38
CA ALA A 586 -12.95 1.41 -20.69
C ALA A 586 -14.43 1.32 -20.99
N GLU A 587 -14.92 0.09 -21.08
CA GLU A 587 -16.34 -0.26 -21.15
C GLU A 587 -16.67 -1.07 -19.89
N GLY A 588 -17.71 -0.63 -19.14
CA GLY A 588 -18.13 -1.30 -17.91
C GLY A 588 -17.22 -1.07 -16.71
N LEU A 589 -16.32 -0.07 -16.75
CA LEU A 589 -15.45 0.34 -15.66
C LEU A 589 -15.24 1.85 -15.71
N ASP A 590 -15.44 2.53 -14.59
CA ASP A 590 -15.30 3.99 -14.50
C ASP A 590 -14.04 4.44 -13.75
N ARG A 591 -13.33 3.52 -13.12
CA ARG A 591 -12.20 3.80 -12.23
C ARG A 591 -11.13 2.71 -12.35
N ILE A 592 -9.86 3.07 -12.45
CA ILE A 592 -8.75 2.11 -12.57
C ILE A 592 -7.47 2.66 -11.96
N ALA A 593 -6.65 1.79 -11.40
CA ALA A 593 -5.30 2.11 -10.98
C ALA A 593 -4.28 1.77 -12.08
N LEU A 594 -3.39 2.71 -12.34
CA LEU A 594 -2.25 2.59 -13.24
C LEU A 594 -1.00 2.33 -12.38
N ARG A 595 -0.38 1.20 -12.56
CA ARG A 595 0.87 0.80 -11.91
C ARG A 595 2.00 1.20 -12.84
N LEU A 596 2.89 2.08 -12.39
CA LEU A 596 3.86 2.75 -13.27
C LEU A 596 5.30 2.42 -12.87
N ARG A 597 6.19 2.48 -13.86
CA ARG A 597 7.64 2.31 -13.72
C ARG A 597 8.35 3.04 -14.85
N ASP A 598 9.61 3.43 -14.64
CA ASP A 598 10.41 4.19 -15.61
C ASP A 598 10.64 3.45 -16.95
N THR A 599 10.61 2.12 -16.95
CA THR A 599 10.64 1.32 -18.19
C THR A 599 9.39 1.47 -19.05
N LEU A 600 8.26 1.92 -18.47
CA LEU A 600 7.01 2.18 -19.18
C LEU A 600 6.87 3.66 -19.57
N ILE A 601 7.18 4.57 -18.64
CA ILE A 601 7.02 6.01 -18.79
C ILE A 601 7.96 6.75 -17.85
N ASP A 602 8.59 7.83 -18.30
CA ASP A 602 9.53 8.64 -17.51
C ASP A 602 8.76 9.36 -16.37
N LEU A 603 9.00 8.91 -15.12
CA LEU A 603 8.32 9.42 -13.93
C LEU A 603 8.88 10.75 -13.41
N ASP A 604 10.02 11.21 -13.92
CA ASP A 604 10.60 12.52 -13.59
C ASP A 604 9.99 13.65 -14.43
N ARG A 605 9.15 13.31 -15.42
CA ARG A 605 8.48 14.25 -16.31
C ARG A 605 6.98 14.30 -16.04
N GLU A 606 6.36 15.41 -16.44
CA GLU A 606 4.90 15.54 -16.44
C GLU A 606 4.26 14.46 -17.29
N ILE A 607 3.32 13.73 -16.69
CA ILE A 607 2.50 12.69 -17.32
C ILE A 607 1.09 13.26 -17.54
N VAL A 608 0.52 13.01 -18.69
CA VAL A 608 -0.88 13.32 -18.98
C VAL A 608 -1.65 12.02 -19.06
N VAL A 609 -2.77 11.91 -18.34
CA VAL A 609 -3.67 10.76 -18.48
C VAL A 609 -5.01 11.24 -19.02
N THR A 610 -5.50 10.54 -20.06
CA THR A 610 -6.86 10.73 -20.57
C THR A 610 -7.70 9.50 -20.29
N PHE A 611 -8.96 9.68 -19.89
CA PHE A 611 -9.92 8.60 -19.73
C PHE A 611 -11.17 8.89 -20.58
N GLY A 612 -11.47 7.95 -21.49
CA GLY A 612 -12.55 8.15 -22.47
C GLY A 612 -12.35 9.37 -23.40
N GLY A 613 -11.10 9.80 -23.57
CA GLY A 613 -10.73 10.96 -24.38
C GLY A 613 -10.68 12.30 -23.62
N ALA A 614 -11.16 12.35 -22.38
CA ALA A 614 -11.04 13.53 -21.52
C ALA A 614 -9.75 13.46 -20.67
N GLU A 615 -9.05 14.58 -20.47
CA GLU A 615 -7.91 14.66 -19.57
C GLU A 615 -8.39 14.56 -18.11
N VAL A 616 -7.86 13.58 -17.38
CA VAL A 616 -8.23 13.30 -15.97
C VAL A 616 -7.06 13.49 -15.02
N PHE A 617 -5.86 13.57 -15.54
CA PHE A 617 -4.65 13.83 -14.73
C PHE A 617 -3.58 14.53 -15.57
N ARG A 618 -2.88 15.47 -14.94
CA ARG A 618 -1.66 16.12 -15.45
C ARG A 618 -0.73 16.44 -14.30
N GLY A 619 0.46 15.87 -14.29
CA GLY A 619 1.46 16.10 -13.24
C GLY A 619 2.50 15.00 -13.19
N THR A 620 3.37 15.05 -12.19
CA THR A 620 4.34 13.98 -11.90
C THR A 620 3.74 12.95 -10.95
N VAL A 621 4.08 11.68 -11.13
CA VAL A 621 3.65 10.59 -10.25
C VAL A 621 4.87 10.13 -9.45
N PRO A 622 4.89 10.30 -8.12
CA PRO A 622 6.07 9.98 -7.31
C PRO A 622 6.30 8.47 -7.25
N ARG A 623 7.58 8.08 -7.30
CA ARG A 623 8.00 6.72 -6.96
C ARG A 623 7.97 6.58 -5.44
N THR A 624 7.38 5.49 -4.93
CA THR A 624 7.20 5.32 -3.49
C THR A 624 7.58 3.90 -3.06
N ARG A 625 8.07 3.77 -1.83
CA ARG A 625 8.36 2.48 -1.21
C ARG A 625 7.13 1.58 -1.22
N ALA A 626 5.98 2.09 -0.86
CA ALA A 626 4.78 1.30 -0.75
C ALA A 626 4.23 0.79 -2.08
N ALA A 627 4.35 1.56 -3.19
CA ALA A 627 4.02 1.02 -4.51
C ALA A 627 4.89 -0.21 -4.84
N ILE A 628 6.15 -0.18 -4.41
CA ILE A 628 7.09 -1.29 -4.58
C ILE A 628 6.68 -2.47 -3.70
N GLU A 629 6.42 -2.25 -2.40
CA GLU A 629 6.00 -3.27 -1.44
C GLU A 629 4.70 -3.95 -1.87
N ALA A 630 3.64 -3.19 -2.14
CA ALA A 630 2.37 -3.72 -2.64
C ALA A 630 2.52 -4.54 -3.93
N SER A 631 3.44 -4.13 -4.81
CA SER A 631 3.73 -4.87 -6.04
C SER A 631 4.36 -6.23 -5.78
N LEU A 632 5.30 -6.29 -4.84
CA LEU A 632 6.04 -7.50 -4.49
C LEU A 632 5.22 -8.44 -3.59
N GLU A 633 4.34 -7.90 -2.75
CA GLU A 633 3.39 -8.70 -1.95
C GLU A 633 2.38 -9.42 -2.83
N GLY A 634 1.79 -8.71 -3.79
CA GLY A 634 0.78 -9.26 -4.68
C GLY A 634 1.31 -10.25 -5.72
N ARG A 635 2.64 -10.31 -5.93
CA ARG A 635 3.22 -11.19 -6.95
C ARG A 635 4.72 -11.43 -6.73
N ALA A 636 5.16 -12.69 -6.77
CA ALA A 636 6.57 -13.08 -6.71
C ALA A 636 7.30 -12.78 -8.04
N ASP A 637 7.41 -11.50 -8.39
CA ASP A 637 7.90 -11.08 -9.70
C ASP A 637 8.50 -9.65 -9.66
N PRO A 638 9.81 -9.51 -9.46
CA PRO A 638 10.45 -8.19 -9.37
C PRO A 638 10.46 -7.43 -10.70
N TRP A 639 10.31 -8.13 -11.82
CA TRP A 639 10.27 -7.50 -13.14
C TRP A 639 8.96 -6.75 -13.40
N SER A 640 7.84 -7.18 -12.77
CA SER A 640 6.56 -6.50 -12.82
C SER A 640 6.28 -5.61 -11.61
N ALA A 641 7.29 -5.36 -10.75
CA ALA A 641 7.15 -4.46 -9.62
C ALA A 641 7.03 -3.00 -10.09
N ALA A 642 5.89 -2.36 -9.79
CA ALA A 642 5.70 -0.94 -10.02
C ALA A 642 6.45 -0.12 -8.97
N THR A 643 6.97 1.03 -9.39
CA THR A 643 7.61 2.00 -8.48
C THR A 643 6.68 3.16 -8.13
N ALA A 644 5.59 3.33 -8.89
CA ALA A 644 4.58 4.35 -8.67
C ALA A 644 3.18 3.80 -9.02
N ARG A 645 2.13 4.40 -8.46
CA ARG A 645 0.73 4.04 -8.68
C ARG A 645 -0.12 5.31 -8.81
N LEU A 646 -1.04 5.33 -9.74
CA LEU A 646 -1.96 6.44 -9.98
C LEU A 646 -3.37 5.89 -10.19
N VAL A 647 -4.35 6.34 -9.42
CA VAL A 647 -5.76 6.05 -9.64
C VAL A 647 -6.37 7.13 -10.53
N VAL A 648 -7.14 6.72 -11.52
CA VAL A 648 -7.86 7.62 -12.42
C VAL A 648 -9.32 7.19 -12.56
N GLU A 649 -10.20 8.18 -12.66
CA GLU A 649 -11.64 8.00 -12.82
C GLU A 649 -12.14 8.68 -14.08
N ARG A 650 -13.22 8.16 -14.64
CA ARG A 650 -13.93 8.78 -15.75
C ARG A 650 -14.62 10.05 -15.25
N PRO A 651 -14.50 11.19 -15.93
CA PRO A 651 -15.16 12.44 -15.55
C PRO A 651 -16.67 12.37 -15.62
#